data_aca87edb04161c4e6973300cd6cda576
#
_entry.id   aca87edb04161c4e6973300cd6cda576
#
_cell.length_a   1.000
_cell.length_b   1.000
_cell.length_c   1.000
_cell.angle_alpha   90.00
_cell.angle_beta   90.00
_cell.angle_gamma   90.00
#
_symmetry.space_group_name_H-M   'P 1'
#
loop_
_entity.id
_entity.type
_entity.pdbx_description
1 polymer ?
#
loop_
_entity_poly.entity_id
_entity_poly.type
_entity_poly.pdbx_seq_one_letter_code
_entity_poly.pdbx_strand_id
1 'polypeptide(L)'
;HLRVTFLGSSGSYWGSFWEFEAYASAQLPPLKKAIRKAAPAAAVGSSSIADVKVPDGFKATLFGKPPEVNYPVCIAAAVTGEVFVGVDEQGSLGKKPGGGRVVRCIDTDGDGEADKINVFAKMDHPRGLFYDNGSLWVLHPPLLTVYHDTDLDGVADRHETLITGISSDETKRRGADHTTNGIRMGIDGWLYIAVGDFGFTEAKGKDGTMLARRGGGVVRVRLDGTGMEIFSWGQRNIVDICVDPYLNLYTRDNTNDGGGWDIRLSHVMQSGLYGYPSLYLNFTEETFPPLKDYGGGSGCGAMYFQDLRWPKPYGDALYTCDWGTSTVYRHNLPANGATFDAHQEVFIKLPRPTDMDVDGSGRLYVTSWKNGKFNFSGPNVGFVTQVTPAGFTPKPFKPPHLSSEASLLGYLSSPSAVHRLHSQRELVRRGKSDARVAGLSGLAADAKAPLYGRIAAIYTLKQILGTTSNATLLKLLDDASIREAALRALTDDREGLDKLPLEPFLVALKDENPRVRAQALISLGRLGRREAGKAILPLTIRPSGQPGPEAKPLYKQADPGRVIPHLAVRALESCNSVKVCLEALEGSHAAGAFWALKYMHNEEAVSGLAAGLSRTQSAATRREILTTLVRLYHREGDYKSGWWGTRPDRSGPYYDRKPWAQSEKIAAILKTFLAGADANTLEGTASE
;
A
#
# COMPACT_ATOMS: atom_id res chain seq x y z
N HIS A 1 42.29 -16.31 19.00
CA HIS A 1 40.83 -16.18 19.11
C HIS A 1 40.50 -14.99 20.00
N LEU A 2 39.74 -14.03 19.49
CA LEU A 2 39.21 -12.90 20.25
C LEU A 2 37.84 -13.30 20.79
N ARG A 3 37.62 -13.19 22.09
CA ARG A 3 36.32 -13.39 22.73
C ARG A 3 35.81 -12.05 23.26
N VAL A 4 34.66 -11.60 22.75
CA VAL A 4 33.99 -10.43 23.29
C VAL A 4 32.85 -10.90 24.19
N THR A 5 32.86 -10.45 25.44
CA THR A 5 31.81 -10.80 26.41
C THR A 5 31.07 -9.53 26.80
N PHE A 6 29.74 -9.52 26.56
CA PHE A 6 28.87 -8.44 27.00
C PHE A 6 28.57 -8.58 28.47
N LEU A 7 28.82 -7.54 29.23
CA LEU A 7 28.55 -7.50 30.67
C LEU A 7 27.25 -6.78 31.03
N GLY A 8 26.52 -6.33 30.06
CA GLY A 8 25.21 -5.70 30.21
C GLY A 8 24.97 -4.56 29.23
N SER A 9 23.70 -4.20 28.98
CA SER A 9 23.30 -3.02 28.25
C SER A 9 22.52 -2.06 29.15
N SER A 10 22.75 -0.76 29.03
CA SER A 10 22.01 0.24 29.79
C SER A 10 20.69 0.55 29.10
N GLY A 11 19.64 -0.22 29.40
CA GLY A 11 18.26 0.23 29.23
C GLY A 11 17.58 0.08 27.87
N SER A 12 18.14 -0.65 26.89
CA SER A 12 17.41 -1.10 25.68
C SER A 12 18.00 -2.39 25.12
N TYR A 13 17.19 -3.20 24.45
CA TYR A 13 17.55 -4.52 23.93
C TYR A 13 18.58 -4.53 22.79
N TRP A 14 19.19 -3.39 22.43
CA TRP A 14 20.13 -3.25 21.33
C TRP A 14 21.45 -2.67 21.84
N GLY A 15 22.52 -3.45 21.76
CA GLY A 15 23.88 -2.96 21.93
C GLY A 15 24.43 -2.54 20.57
N SER A 16 24.74 -1.27 20.39
CA SER A 16 25.52 -0.78 19.25
C SER A 16 26.94 -0.46 19.69
N PHE A 17 27.92 -0.93 18.92
CA PHE A 17 29.31 -0.53 19.07
C PHE A 17 29.58 0.69 18.17
N TRP A 18 30.02 1.77 18.76
CA TRP A 18 30.49 2.95 18.04
C TRP A 18 32.00 2.96 17.87
N GLU A 19 32.71 2.21 18.74
CA GLU A 19 34.16 2.15 18.73
C GLU A 19 34.64 0.80 19.30
N PHE A 20 35.64 0.20 18.66
CA PHE A 20 36.28 -1.01 19.07
C PHE A 20 37.80 -0.82 19.11
N GLU A 21 38.40 -0.89 20.27
CA GLU A 21 39.86 -0.85 20.44
C GLU A 21 40.41 -2.21 20.85
N ALA A 22 41.46 -2.63 20.16
CA ALA A 22 42.17 -3.88 20.50
C ALA A 22 43.55 -3.56 21.07
N TYR A 23 43.84 -4.05 22.26
CA TYR A 23 45.11 -3.85 22.93
C TYR A 23 45.96 -5.13 22.89
N ALA A 24 47.25 -4.96 22.57
CA ALA A 24 48.20 -6.08 22.46
C ALA A 24 48.81 -6.54 23.83
N SER A 25 48.49 -5.87 24.96
CA SER A 25 49.03 -6.17 26.27
C SER A 25 47.95 -6.54 27.30
N ALA A 26 48.34 -7.37 28.31
CA ALA A 26 47.46 -7.86 29.36
C ALA A 26 47.02 -6.81 30.41
N GLN A 27 47.46 -5.55 30.29
CA GLN A 27 47.09 -4.50 31.21
C GLN A 27 45.95 -3.67 30.58
N LEU A 28 44.72 -4.00 30.95
CA LEU A 28 43.56 -3.19 30.65
C LEU A 28 43.57 -1.91 31.50
N PRO A 29 43.34 -0.73 30.93
CA PRO A 29 43.12 0.46 31.72
C PRO A 29 41.89 0.26 32.62
N PRO A 30 41.86 0.85 33.84
CA PRO A 30 40.73 0.71 34.74
C PRO A 30 39.47 1.26 34.09
N LEU A 31 38.41 0.44 34.01
CA LEU A 31 37.08 0.82 33.51
C LEU A 31 36.63 2.09 34.28
N LYS A 32 36.67 3.22 33.62
CA LYS A 32 35.97 4.42 34.11
C LYS A 32 34.48 4.12 34.06
N LYS A 33 33.86 3.77 35.19
CA LYS A 33 32.43 3.80 35.34
C LYS A 33 31.95 5.23 35.02
N ALA A 34 31.53 5.47 33.81
CA ALA A 34 30.74 6.65 33.50
C ALA A 34 29.38 6.48 34.19
N ILE A 35 29.31 6.87 35.46
CA ILE A 35 28.02 7.14 36.09
C ILE A 35 27.53 8.41 35.40
N ARG A 36 26.81 8.27 34.27
CA ARG A 36 25.95 9.32 33.83
C ARG A 36 24.88 9.46 34.91
N LYS A 37 25.02 10.46 35.78
CA LYS A 37 23.88 11.00 36.49
C LYS A 37 22.79 11.21 35.41
N ALA A 38 21.64 10.56 35.59
CA ALA A 38 20.47 10.84 34.79
C ALA A 38 20.31 12.36 34.82
N ALA A 39 20.43 13.00 33.69
CA ALA A 39 20.06 14.41 33.57
C ALA A 39 18.63 14.51 34.10
N PRO A 40 18.28 15.50 34.92
CA PRO A 40 16.91 15.72 35.30
C PRO A 40 16.09 15.70 34.03
N ALA A 41 14.95 14.99 34.05
CA ALA A 41 14.05 14.93 32.90
C ALA A 41 13.81 16.37 32.47
N ALA A 42 14.34 16.75 31.31
CA ALA A 42 14.11 18.07 30.78
C ALA A 42 12.59 18.25 30.74
N ALA A 43 12.09 19.34 31.30
CA ALA A 43 10.68 19.68 31.24
C ALA A 43 10.27 19.50 29.78
N VAL A 44 9.26 18.62 29.55
CA VAL A 44 8.77 18.32 28.20
C VAL A 44 8.28 19.64 27.63
N GLY A 45 9.04 20.23 26.70
CA GLY A 45 8.72 21.54 26.14
C GLY A 45 7.34 21.51 25.47
N SER A 46 6.55 22.54 25.69
CA SER A 46 5.25 22.74 25.04
C SER A 46 5.41 22.74 23.51
N SER A 47 4.37 22.33 22.77
CA SER A 47 4.30 22.46 21.32
C SER A 47 4.40 23.93 20.92
N SER A 48 5.15 24.22 19.88
CA SER A 48 5.38 25.59 19.39
C SER A 48 5.36 25.61 17.88
N ILE A 49 4.86 26.68 17.28
CA ILE A 49 4.90 26.90 15.83
C ILE A 49 6.34 26.96 15.30
N ALA A 50 7.31 27.33 16.14
CA ALA A 50 8.73 27.31 15.80
C ALA A 50 9.27 25.91 15.47
N ASP A 51 8.54 24.85 15.87
CA ASP A 51 8.84 23.47 15.51
C ASP A 51 8.51 23.14 14.05
N VAL A 52 7.71 23.98 13.37
CA VAL A 52 7.24 23.76 12.00
C VAL A 52 7.95 24.73 11.05
N LYS A 53 8.65 24.18 10.07
CA LYS A 53 9.30 24.95 9.01
C LYS A 53 8.67 24.59 7.67
N VAL A 54 8.03 25.55 7.05
CA VAL A 54 7.41 25.45 5.72
C VAL A 54 8.26 26.19 4.68
N PRO A 55 8.12 25.93 3.38
CA PRO A 55 8.80 26.67 2.33
C PRO A 55 8.41 28.15 2.31
N ASP A 56 9.25 28.97 1.70
CA ASP A 56 8.90 30.37 1.42
C ASP A 56 7.60 30.45 0.63
N GLY A 57 6.75 31.41 0.99
CA GLY A 57 5.42 31.54 0.40
C GLY A 57 4.33 30.65 1.03
N PHE A 58 4.64 29.98 2.13
CA PHE A 58 3.65 29.25 2.94
C PHE A 58 3.56 29.82 4.36
N LYS A 59 2.41 29.59 5.01
CA LYS A 59 2.18 29.88 6.43
C LYS A 59 1.71 28.63 7.13
N ALA A 60 2.00 28.52 8.42
CA ALA A 60 1.56 27.43 9.29
C ALA A 60 1.00 28.01 10.60
N THR A 61 0.01 27.33 11.18
CA THR A 61 -0.52 27.60 12.52
C THR A 61 -0.52 26.31 13.34
N LEU A 62 -0.59 26.42 14.66
CA LEU A 62 -0.84 25.29 15.55
C LEU A 62 -2.35 25.07 15.66
N PHE A 63 -2.87 24.14 14.88
CA PHE A 63 -4.29 23.87 14.80
C PHE A 63 -4.85 23.15 16.04
N GLY A 64 -4.15 22.17 16.57
CA GLY A 64 -4.55 21.43 17.76
C GLY A 64 -3.33 20.98 18.58
N LYS A 65 -3.47 20.97 19.89
CA LYS A 65 -2.38 20.68 20.84
C LYS A 65 -2.86 19.94 22.08
N PRO A 66 -1.98 19.32 22.87
CA PRO A 66 -2.36 18.78 24.18
C PRO A 66 -3.00 19.85 25.10
N PRO A 67 -3.94 19.44 25.97
CA PRO A 67 -4.26 18.06 26.32
C PRO A 67 -5.27 17.36 25.42
N GLU A 68 -6.09 18.07 24.63
CA GLU A 68 -7.17 17.50 23.83
C GLU A 68 -6.61 16.65 22.69
N VAL A 69 -5.59 17.17 21.98
CA VAL A 69 -4.89 16.48 20.88
C VAL A 69 -3.53 15.98 21.39
N ASN A 70 -3.54 14.84 22.10
CA ASN A 70 -2.34 14.23 22.68
C ASN A 70 -2.07 12.87 22.00
N TYR A 71 -0.85 12.59 21.53
CA TYR A 71 -0.49 11.42 20.71
C TYR A 71 -1.31 11.29 19.40
N PRO A 72 -1.35 12.29 18.54
CA PRO A 72 -2.07 12.20 17.28
C PRO A 72 -1.37 11.22 16.33
N VAL A 73 -2.11 10.21 15.83
CA VAL A 73 -1.56 9.11 15.01
C VAL A 73 -2.11 9.09 13.59
N CYS A 74 -3.37 9.50 13.40
CA CYS A 74 -4.01 9.59 12.09
C CYS A 74 -4.99 10.77 12.06
N ILE A 75 -5.37 11.21 10.85
CA ILE A 75 -6.19 12.40 10.66
C ILE A 75 -7.14 12.23 9.47
N ALA A 76 -8.34 12.82 9.56
CA ALA A 76 -9.24 13.01 8.41
C ALA A 76 -9.83 14.41 8.47
N ALA A 77 -9.72 15.14 7.37
CA ALA A 77 -10.32 16.46 7.22
C ALA A 77 -11.63 16.35 6.43
N ALA A 78 -12.74 16.77 7.04
CA ALA A 78 -14.02 16.81 6.38
C ALA A 78 -14.01 17.83 5.24
N VAL A 79 -14.79 17.59 4.20
CA VAL A 79 -14.95 18.53 3.09
C VAL A 79 -15.47 19.90 3.54
N THR A 80 -16.14 19.96 4.68
CA THR A 80 -16.72 21.15 5.34
C THR A 80 -15.75 21.90 6.27
N GLY A 81 -14.57 21.34 6.55
CA GLY A 81 -13.51 21.98 7.33
C GLY A 81 -13.33 21.48 8.77
N GLU A 82 -14.16 20.54 9.23
CA GLU A 82 -13.96 19.84 10.50
C GLU A 82 -12.81 18.85 10.38
N VAL A 83 -12.05 18.66 11.44
CA VAL A 83 -10.89 17.78 11.43
C VAL A 83 -11.02 16.73 12.53
N PHE A 84 -10.95 15.47 12.13
CA PHE A 84 -11.00 14.33 13.03
C PHE A 84 -9.57 13.82 13.24
N VAL A 85 -9.15 13.71 14.50
CA VAL A 85 -7.79 13.29 14.87
C VAL A 85 -7.87 12.02 15.72
N GLY A 86 -7.26 10.96 15.24
CA GLY A 86 -7.05 9.74 16.01
C GLY A 86 -5.94 9.96 17.04
N VAL A 87 -6.26 9.78 18.30
CA VAL A 87 -5.37 9.93 19.45
C VAL A 87 -5.14 8.58 20.09
N ASP A 88 -3.88 8.18 20.29
CA ASP A 88 -3.53 6.90 20.93
C ASP A 88 -2.47 7.10 22.02
N GLU A 89 -2.91 7.40 23.24
CA GLU A 89 -2.05 7.63 24.39
C GLU A 89 -1.32 6.37 24.90
N GLN A 90 -1.55 5.24 24.29
CA GLN A 90 -0.78 4.03 24.58
C GLN A 90 0.62 4.06 23.93
N GLY A 91 0.79 4.82 22.84
CA GLY A 91 1.93 4.68 21.93
C GLY A 91 1.84 3.39 21.09
N SER A 92 2.77 3.19 20.16
CA SER A 92 2.70 2.08 19.20
C SER A 92 2.94 0.70 19.83
N LEU A 93 3.70 0.62 20.92
CA LEU A 93 3.99 -0.64 21.66
C LEU A 93 3.12 -0.82 22.92
N GLY A 94 2.28 0.13 23.24
CA GLY A 94 1.39 0.06 24.41
C GLY A 94 0.28 -0.97 24.21
N LYS A 95 -0.20 -1.52 25.33
CA LYS A 95 -1.20 -2.59 25.37
C LYS A 95 -2.28 -2.34 26.41
N LYS A 96 -2.28 -1.15 27.03
CA LYS A 96 -3.24 -0.80 28.08
C LYS A 96 -4.53 -0.31 27.42
N PRO A 97 -5.68 -0.99 27.59
CA PRO A 97 -6.93 -0.56 27.01
C PRO A 97 -7.38 0.83 27.52
N GLY A 98 -8.17 1.53 26.71
CA GLY A 98 -8.81 2.80 27.06
C GLY A 98 -7.95 4.04 26.80
N GLY A 99 -6.78 3.91 26.14
CA GLY A 99 -5.91 5.04 25.81
C GLY A 99 -6.19 5.67 24.43
N GLY A 100 -7.14 5.15 23.66
CA GLY A 100 -7.42 5.63 22.32
C GLY A 100 -8.78 6.33 22.20
N ARG A 101 -8.85 7.29 21.28
CA ARG A 101 -10.09 8.02 20.93
C ARG A 101 -9.92 8.74 19.60
N VAL A 102 -11.02 9.17 19.01
CA VAL A 102 -11.03 10.19 17.96
C VAL A 102 -11.59 11.47 18.53
N VAL A 103 -10.90 12.59 18.32
CA VAL A 103 -11.38 13.94 18.65
C VAL A 103 -11.79 14.66 17.37
N ARG A 104 -12.87 15.46 17.47
CA ARG A 104 -13.32 16.37 16.41
C ARG A 104 -12.89 17.79 16.77
N CYS A 105 -12.21 18.46 15.85
CA CYS A 105 -11.65 19.79 15.99
C CYS A 105 -12.29 20.73 14.97
N ILE A 106 -12.69 21.93 15.40
CA ILE A 106 -13.31 22.95 14.53
C ILE A 106 -12.64 24.30 14.80
N ASP A 107 -12.20 24.94 13.75
CA ASP A 107 -11.80 26.35 13.68
C ASP A 107 -13.05 27.14 13.27
N THR A 108 -13.62 27.93 14.19
CA THR A 108 -14.89 28.62 13.97
C THR A 108 -14.75 30.05 13.48
N ASP A 109 -13.59 30.67 13.69
CA ASP A 109 -13.31 32.05 13.29
C ASP A 109 -12.30 32.18 12.12
N GLY A 110 -11.68 31.06 11.71
CA GLY A 110 -10.83 30.98 10.55
C GLY A 110 -9.38 31.42 10.79
N ASP A 111 -8.95 31.48 12.04
CA ASP A 111 -7.59 31.91 12.40
C ASP A 111 -6.53 30.80 12.24
N GLY A 112 -6.98 29.54 12.10
CA GLY A 112 -6.15 28.36 11.92
C GLY A 112 -5.78 27.66 13.22
N GLU A 113 -6.47 27.97 14.33
CA GLU A 113 -6.49 27.22 15.58
C GLU A 113 -7.89 26.61 15.79
N ALA A 114 -8.00 25.48 16.44
CA ALA A 114 -9.29 24.87 16.72
C ALA A 114 -9.88 25.44 18.02
N ASP A 115 -11.06 26.08 17.90
CA ASP A 115 -11.77 26.68 19.05
C ASP A 115 -12.63 25.65 19.80
N LYS A 116 -13.12 24.65 19.08
CA LYS A 116 -13.97 23.61 19.64
C LYS A 116 -13.33 22.25 19.40
N ILE A 117 -13.06 21.55 20.50
CA ILE A 117 -12.52 20.20 20.46
C ILE A 117 -13.36 19.33 21.38
N ASN A 118 -13.92 18.25 20.85
CA ASN A 118 -14.68 17.27 21.63
C ASN A 118 -14.30 15.84 21.23
N VAL A 119 -14.52 14.89 22.13
CA VAL A 119 -14.34 13.47 21.84
C VAL A 119 -15.49 13.00 20.96
N PHE A 120 -15.20 12.59 19.73
CA PHE A 120 -16.18 12.07 18.78
C PHE A 120 -16.53 10.61 19.08
N ALA A 121 -15.52 9.76 19.30
CA ALA A 121 -15.71 8.35 19.65
C ALA A 121 -14.52 7.81 20.43
N LYS A 122 -14.72 6.75 21.22
CA LYS A 122 -13.68 6.06 21.99
C LYS A 122 -13.44 4.67 21.41
N MET A 123 -12.18 4.33 21.17
CA MET A 123 -11.71 3.01 20.73
C MET A 123 -10.22 2.88 21.04
N ASP A 124 -9.70 1.67 21.09
CA ASP A 124 -8.26 1.47 21.18
C ASP A 124 -7.60 1.49 19.79
N HIS A 125 -6.38 1.99 19.71
CA HIS A 125 -5.53 1.97 18.51
C HIS A 125 -6.18 2.53 17.24
N PRO A 126 -6.76 3.75 17.21
CA PRO A 126 -7.15 4.36 15.94
C PRO A 126 -5.93 4.48 15.03
N ARG A 127 -6.04 4.00 13.78
CA ARG A 127 -4.90 3.93 12.85
C ARG A 127 -5.20 4.52 11.48
N GLY A 128 -6.45 4.65 11.11
CA GLY A 128 -6.84 5.24 9.83
C GLY A 128 -8.25 5.79 9.91
N LEU A 129 -8.49 6.94 9.29
CA LEU A 129 -9.76 7.66 9.33
C LEU A 129 -10.21 8.04 7.92
N PHE A 130 -11.52 7.96 7.67
CA PHE A 130 -12.16 8.55 6.49
C PHE A 130 -13.53 9.10 6.90
N TYR A 131 -13.81 10.37 6.61
CA TYR A 131 -15.08 11.01 6.94
C TYR A 131 -15.90 11.33 5.69
N ASP A 132 -17.20 11.02 5.70
CA ASP A 132 -18.14 11.40 4.67
C ASP A 132 -19.56 11.54 5.24
N ASN A 133 -20.12 12.75 5.14
CA ASN A 133 -21.52 13.05 5.42
C ASN A 133 -22.06 12.51 6.77
N GLY A 134 -21.52 12.96 7.89
CA GLY A 134 -21.93 12.55 9.24
C GLY A 134 -21.42 11.18 9.67
N SER A 135 -20.62 10.50 8.86
CA SER A 135 -20.10 9.17 9.16
C SER A 135 -18.58 9.16 9.11
N LEU A 136 -17.96 8.52 10.09
CA LEU A 136 -16.51 8.34 10.20
C LEU A 136 -16.16 6.86 10.19
N TRP A 137 -15.46 6.41 9.16
CA TRP A 137 -14.83 5.09 9.13
C TRP A 137 -13.53 5.13 9.91
N VAL A 138 -13.40 4.24 10.86
CA VAL A 138 -12.22 4.15 11.74
C VAL A 138 -11.64 2.75 11.63
N LEU A 139 -10.41 2.66 11.14
CA LEU A 139 -9.62 1.45 11.30
C LEU A 139 -8.96 1.48 12.69
N HIS A 140 -9.33 0.52 13.52
CA HIS A 140 -8.79 0.33 14.87
C HIS A 140 -8.58 -1.18 15.12
N PRO A 141 -7.42 -1.70 14.72
CA PRO A 141 -7.17 -3.15 14.71
C PRO A 141 -7.58 -3.84 16.01
N PRO A 142 -8.31 -4.98 15.90
CA PRO A 142 -8.54 -5.78 14.69
C PRO A 142 -9.83 -5.46 13.93
N LEU A 143 -10.37 -4.25 14.05
CA LEU A 143 -11.68 -3.86 13.51
C LEU A 143 -11.57 -2.71 12.51
N LEU A 144 -12.48 -2.73 11.52
CA LEU A 144 -12.90 -1.53 10.78
C LEU A 144 -14.35 -1.25 11.19
N THR A 145 -14.60 -0.07 11.75
CA THR A 145 -15.92 0.33 12.26
C THR A 145 -16.32 1.67 11.65
N VAL A 146 -17.60 1.83 11.29
CA VAL A 146 -18.16 3.14 10.96
C VAL A 146 -18.93 3.69 12.17
N TYR A 147 -18.67 4.95 12.50
CA TYR A 147 -19.31 5.72 13.55
C TYR A 147 -20.17 6.81 12.92
N HIS A 148 -21.39 6.96 13.38
CA HIS A 148 -22.36 7.92 12.86
C HIS A 148 -22.72 8.93 13.95
N ASP A 149 -22.73 10.20 13.55
CA ASP A 149 -23.27 11.34 14.29
C ASP A 149 -24.59 11.70 13.60
N THR A 150 -25.69 11.15 14.12
CA THR A 150 -27.00 11.24 13.45
C THR A 150 -27.78 12.48 13.80
N ASP A 151 -27.49 13.12 14.93
CA ASP A 151 -28.11 14.37 15.40
C ASP A 151 -27.20 15.60 15.16
N LEU A 152 -25.96 15.36 14.64
CA LEU A 152 -24.98 16.38 14.26
C LEU A 152 -24.47 17.23 15.45
N ASP A 153 -24.45 16.66 16.66
CA ASP A 153 -23.90 17.31 17.85
C ASP A 153 -22.37 17.22 17.96
N GLY A 154 -21.76 16.40 17.12
CA GLY A 154 -20.31 16.19 17.04
C GLY A 154 -19.81 15.02 17.90
N VAL A 155 -20.71 14.17 18.38
CA VAL A 155 -20.42 12.93 19.09
C VAL A 155 -21.12 11.78 18.36
N ALA A 156 -20.42 10.68 18.15
CA ALA A 156 -21.04 9.52 17.51
C ALA A 156 -22.05 8.86 18.45
N ASP A 157 -23.29 8.73 17.98
CA ASP A 157 -24.40 8.11 18.71
C ASP A 157 -24.68 6.66 18.27
N ARG A 158 -24.16 6.25 17.10
CA ARG A 158 -24.32 4.89 16.56
C ARG A 158 -23.03 4.43 15.89
N HIS A 159 -22.77 3.15 15.95
CA HIS A 159 -21.65 2.56 15.21
C HIS A 159 -21.99 1.18 14.66
N GLU A 160 -21.23 0.76 13.66
CA GLU A 160 -21.35 -0.55 13.02
C GLU A 160 -19.97 -1.09 12.65
N THR A 161 -19.67 -2.32 13.07
CA THR A 161 -18.44 -3.00 12.67
C THR A 161 -18.58 -3.60 11.28
N LEU A 162 -17.68 -3.23 10.37
CA LEU A 162 -17.68 -3.63 8.95
C LEU A 162 -16.73 -4.79 8.67
N ILE A 163 -15.58 -4.82 9.35
CA ILE A 163 -14.61 -5.91 9.26
C ILE A 163 -14.17 -6.28 10.68
N THR A 164 -14.09 -7.58 10.94
CA THR A 164 -13.48 -8.14 12.16
C THR A 164 -12.19 -8.91 11.79
N GLY A 165 -11.26 -9.06 12.76
CA GLY A 165 -10.07 -9.89 12.60
C GLY A 165 -9.03 -9.38 11.60
N ILE A 166 -9.07 -8.10 11.20
CA ILE A 166 -8.10 -7.52 10.25
C ILE A 166 -6.77 -7.17 10.93
N SER A 167 -6.23 -8.14 11.66
CA SER A 167 -4.93 -8.10 12.32
C SER A 167 -4.52 -9.53 12.73
N SER A 168 -3.46 -9.66 13.50
CA SER A 168 -3.01 -10.92 14.09
C SER A 168 -2.80 -10.80 15.60
N ASP A 169 -2.56 -11.92 16.26
CA ASP A 169 -2.26 -11.97 17.70
C ASP A 169 -0.97 -11.22 18.09
N GLU A 170 -0.14 -10.86 17.13
CA GLU A 170 1.05 -10.03 17.36
C GLU A 170 0.67 -8.66 17.94
N THR A 171 -0.49 -8.11 17.58
CA THR A 171 -0.98 -6.85 18.16
C THR A 171 -1.13 -6.94 19.68
N LYS A 172 -1.60 -8.08 20.21
CA LYS A 172 -1.69 -8.32 21.66
C LYS A 172 -0.30 -8.47 22.31
N ARG A 173 0.70 -8.98 21.57
CA ARG A 173 2.05 -9.22 22.06
C ARG A 173 2.95 -7.99 21.98
N ARG A 174 2.82 -7.21 20.90
CA ARG A 174 3.71 -6.11 20.54
C ARG A 174 3.05 -4.75 20.44
N GLY A 175 1.75 -4.62 20.68
CA GLY A 175 1.00 -3.40 20.40
C GLY A 175 0.75 -3.21 18.90
N ALA A 176 0.42 -1.99 18.50
CA ALA A 176 -0.02 -1.67 17.15
C ALA A 176 1.11 -1.19 16.22
N ASP A 177 2.35 -1.58 16.46
CA ASP A 177 3.55 -1.11 15.77
C ASP A 177 3.63 -1.54 14.30
N HIS A 178 3.25 -2.79 14.01
CA HIS A 178 3.30 -3.41 12.68
C HIS A 178 1.93 -3.93 12.21
N THR A 179 0.87 -3.44 12.80
CA THR A 179 -0.51 -3.86 12.53
C THR A 179 -1.06 -3.25 11.23
N THR A 180 -2.33 -3.47 10.97
CA THR A 180 -3.08 -2.78 9.92
C THR A 180 -3.25 -1.31 10.28
N ASN A 181 -2.99 -0.42 9.33
CA ASN A 181 -2.88 1.03 9.54
C ASN A 181 -3.80 1.83 8.60
N GLY A 182 -3.31 2.88 7.98
CA GLY A 182 -4.02 3.88 7.21
C GLY A 182 -5.08 3.38 6.23
N ILE A 183 -6.11 4.18 6.03
CA ILE A 183 -7.17 3.94 5.05
C ILE A 183 -7.33 5.15 4.14
N ARG A 184 -7.57 4.91 2.84
CA ARG A 184 -7.85 5.97 1.86
C ARG A 184 -8.99 5.57 0.93
N MET A 185 -9.90 6.51 0.69
CA MET A 185 -11.01 6.32 -0.24
C MET A 185 -10.58 6.66 -1.65
N GLY A 186 -10.74 5.71 -2.58
CA GLY A 186 -10.54 5.93 -4.01
C GLY A 186 -11.80 6.45 -4.72
N ILE A 187 -11.59 7.16 -5.83
CA ILE A 187 -12.70 7.61 -6.70
C ILE A 187 -13.42 6.41 -7.36
N ASP A 188 -12.84 5.21 -7.32
CA ASP A 188 -13.45 3.95 -7.75
C ASP A 188 -14.44 3.36 -6.72
N GLY A 189 -14.62 4.01 -5.59
CA GLY A 189 -15.57 3.59 -4.56
C GLY A 189 -15.04 2.51 -3.62
N TRP A 190 -13.73 2.25 -3.64
CA TRP A 190 -13.07 1.35 -2.69
C TRP A 190 -12.37 2.12 -1.58
N LEU A 191 -12.49 1.60 -0.37
CA LEU A 191 -11.66 1.97 0.76
C LEU A 191 -10.43 1.06 0.76
N TYR A 192 -9.26 1.63 0.51
CA TYR A 192 -7.98 0.96 0.53
C TYR A 192 -7.41 0.95 1.94
N ILE A 193 -6.84 -0.17 2.36
CA ILE A 193 -6.35 -0.41 3.71
C ILE A 193 -4.87 -0.82 3.63
N ALA A 194 -4.00 -0.08 4.29
CA ALA A 194 -2.59 -0.42 4.46
C ALA A 194 -2.44 -1.49 5.53
N VAL A 195 -1.83 -2.62 5.19
CA VAL A 195 -1.59 -3.74 6.11
C VAL A 195 -0.10 -3.83 6.41
N GLY A 196 0.27 -3.69 7.68
CA GLY A 196 1.64 -3.93 8.15
C GLY A 196 2.00 -5.41 8.19
N ASP A 197 3.25 -5.72 8.45
CA ASP A 197 3.78 -7.07 8.29
C ASP A 197 3.33 -8.10 9.35
N PHE A 198 2.54 -7.70 10.35
CA PHE A 198 1.78 -8.66 11.15
C PHE A 198 0.72 -9.40 10.32
N GLY A 199 0.26 -8.82 9.21
CA GLY A 199 -0.78 -9.39 8.39
C GLY A 199 -2.10 -9.59 9.16
N PHE A 200 -2.88 -10.58 8.74
CA PHE A 200 -4.10 -10.98 9.43
C PHE A 200 -4.38 -12.47 9.24
N THR A 201 -4.90 -13.11 10.30
CA THR A 201 -5.16 -14.56 10.32
C THR A 201 -6.58 -14.92 9.96
N GLU A 202 -7.54 -14.01 10.16
CA GLU A 202 -8.97 -14.28 9.94
C GLU A 202 -9.76 -12.96 9.80
N ALA A 203 -9.48 -12.21 8.74
CA ALA A 203 -10.28 -11.01 8.44
C ALA A 203 -11.62 -11.41 7.83
N LYS A 204 -12.73 -10.94 8.41
CA LYS A 204 -14.09 -11.25 7.95
C LYS A 204 -14.87 -9.97 7.65
N GLY A 205 -15.32 -9.84 6.39
CA GLY A 205 -16.20 -8.78 5.91
C GLY A 205 -17.69 -9.06 6.21
N LYS A 206 -18.54 -8.05 6.00
CA LYS A 206 -19.99 -8.15 6.26
C LYS A 206 -20.72 -9.16 5.36
N ASP A 207 -20.25 -9.37 4.15
CA ASP A 207 -20.78 -10.36 3.21
C ASP A 207 -20.32 -11.79 3.51
N GLY A 208 -19.56 -11.98 4.61
CA GLY A 208 -19.01 -13.27 4.99
C GLY A 208 -17.69 -13.63 4.30
N THR A 209 -17.15 -12.77 3.44
CA THR A 209 -15.83 -12.94 2.85
C THR A 209 -14.78 -13.08 3.95
N MET A 210 -13.99 -14.15 3.89
CA MET A 210 -12.89 -14.40 4.83
C MET A 210 -11.56 -14.42 4.12
N LEU A 211 -10.59 -13.68 4.67
CA LEU A 211 -9.23 -13.61 4.15
C LEU A 211 -8.22 -13.86 5.28
N ALA A 212 -7.13 -14.54 4.94
CA ALA A 212 -5.95 -14.68 5.79
C ALA A 212 -4.71 -14.43 4.95
N ARG A 213 -3.75 -13.67 5.48
CA ARG A 213 -2.50 -13.40 4.77
C ARG A 213 -1.36 -13.08 5.72
N ARG A 214 -0.22 -13.74 5.51
CA ARG A 214 1.05 -13.48 6.19
C ARG A 214 1.76 -12.31 5.52
N GLY A 215 2.30 -11.38 6.32
CA GLY A 215 3.03 -10.22 5.82
C GLY A 215 2.15 -9.01 5.51
N GLY A 216 2.75 -7.95 5.01
CA GLY A 216 2.09 -6.70 4.68
C GLY A 216 1.62 -6.62 3.24
N GLY A 217 0.77 -5.64 2.97
CA GLY A 217 0.20 -5.41 1.64
C GLY A 217 -0.97 -4.45 1.67
N VAL A 218 -1.77 -4.47 0.62
CA VAL A 218 -2.96 -3.63 0.49
C VAL A 218 -4.20 -4.51 0.33
N VAL A 219 -5.19 -4.25 1.16
CA VAL A 219 -6.56 -4.78 1.05
C VAL A 219 -7.48 -3.66 0.62
N ARG A 220 -8.56 -3.97 -0.09
CA ARG A 220 -9.62 -3.01 -0.34
C ARG A 220 -10.99 -3.60 0.00
N VAL A 221 -11.93 -2.75 0.35
CA VAL A 221 -13.27 -3.11 0.76
C VAL A 221 -14.26 -2.02 0.36
N ARG A 222 -15.53 -2.33 0.13
CA ARG A 222 -16.57 -1.31 -0.06
C ARG A 222 -16.90 -0.64 1.28
N LEU A 223 -17.42 0.58 1.25
CA LEU A 223 -17.74 1.35 2.46
C LEU A 223 -18.79 0.69 3.38
N ASP A 224 -19.55 -0.26 2.87
CA ASP A 224 -20.49 -1.07 3.64
C ASP A 224 -19.88 -2.35 4.24
N GLY A 225 -18.57 -2.58 4.05
CA GLY A 225 -17.86 -3.75 4.55
C GLY A 225 -17.95 -4.99 3.66
N THR A 226 -18.49 -4.87 2.44
CA THR A 226 -18.60 -5.97 1.48
C THR A 226 -17.46 -5.99 0.46
N GLY A 227 -17.32 -7.08 -0.28
CA GLY A 227 -16.38 -7.21 -1.40
C GLY A 227 -14.91 -7.14 -1.01
N MET A 228 -14.54 -7.45 0.24
CA MET A 228 -13.16 -7.39 0.71
C MET A 228 -12.24 -8.27 -0.13
N GLU A 229 -11.16 -7.70 -0.67
CA GLU A 229 -10.17 -8.45 -1.46
C GLU A 229 -8.74 -7.96 -1.23
N ILE A 230 -7.77 -8.85 -1.44
CA ILE A 230 -6.35 -8.51 -1.46
C ILE A 230 -6.05 -7.80 -2.78
N PHE A 231 -5.53 -6.57 -2.71
CA PHE A 231 -5.15 -5.78 -3.87
C PHE A 231 -3.71 -6.07 -4.31
N SER A 232 -2.77 -6.04 -3.36
CA SER A 232 -1.35 -6.36 -3.58
C SER A 232 -0.75 -6.96 -2.31
N TRP A 233 0.44 -7.59 -2.42
CA TRP A 233 1.03 -8.25 -1.26
C TRP A 233 2.55 -8.29 -1.26
N GLY A 234 3.12 -8.54 -0.07
CA GLY A 234 4.56 -8.70 0.11
C GLY A 234 5.31 -7.40 0.39
N GLN A 235 4.62 -6.36 0.80
CA GLN A 235 5.23 -5.19 1.42
C GLN A 235 5.55 -5.49 2.89
N ARG A 236 6.41 -4.69 3.51
CA ARG A 236 6.72 -4.89 4.92
C ARG A 236 5.77 -4.06 5.79
N ASN A 237 6.24 -3.03 6.44
CA ASN A 237 5.43 -2.24 7.34
C ASN A 237 5.03 -0.93 6.67
N ILE A 238 3.98 -0.99 5.88
CA ILE A 238 3.32 0.20 5.34
C ILE A 238 2.35 0.75 6.38
N VAL A 239 2.45 2.04 6.67
CA VAL A 239 1.61 2.72 7.65
C VAL A 239 0.42 3.40 6.98
N ASP A 240 0.59 3.86 5.75
CA ASP A 240 -0.50 4.45 4.97
C ASP A 240 -0.39 4.12 3.49
N ILE A 241 -1.48 4.36 2.77
CA ILE A 241 -1.58 4.25 1.33
C ILE A 241 -2.16 5.52 0.76
N CYS A 242 -1.60 6.01 -0.33
CA CYS A 242 -2.22 7.11 -1.05
C CYS A 242 -2.77 6.68 -2.40
N VAL A 243 -3.82 7.35 -2.84
CA VAL A 243 -4.49 7.12 -4.11
C VAL A 243 -4.54 8.45 -4.85
N ASP A 244 -3.99 8.49 -6.06
CA ASP A 244 -4.07 9.69 -6.90
C ASP A 244 -5.39 9.76 -7.68
N PRO A 245 -5.72 10.90 -8.32
CA PRO A 245 -6.95 11.05 -9.10
C PRO A 245 -7.10 10.12 -10.31
N TYR A 246 -6.03 9.42 -10.68
CA TYR A 246 -5.97 8.46 -11.79
C TYR A 246 -5.94 7.02 -11.29
N LEU A 247 -6.09 6.83 -9.96
CA LEU A 247 -6.08 5.54 -9.27
C LEU A 247 -4.71 4.84 -9.27
N ASN A 248 -3.62 5.58 -9.38
CA ASN A 248 -2.32 5.05 -8.99
C ASN A 248 -2.23 5.06 -7.47
N LEU A 249 -1.70 3.97 -6.93
CA LEU A 249 -1.52 3.80 -5.49
C LEU A 249 -0.03 3.84 -5.15
N TYR A 250 0.31 4.48 -4.03
CA TYR A 250 1.69 4.58 -3.57
C TYR A 250 1.79 4.29 -2.08
N THR A 251 2.91 3.69 -1.68
CA THR A 251 3.26 3.47 -0.26
C THR A 251 4.69 3.87 0.00
N ARG A 252 4.95 4.37 1.21
CA ARG A 252 6.28 4.56 1.77
C ARG A 252 6.56 3.47 2.79
N ASP A 253 7.31 2.47 2.38
CA ASP A 253 7.50 1.20 3.07
C ASP A 253 8.81 1.20 3.89
N ASN A 254 8.74 0.78 5.14
CA ASN A 254 9.92 0.52 5.95
C ASN A 254 10.37 -0.93 5.75
N THR A 255 11.53 -1.15 5.15
CA THR A 255 11.97 -2.49 4.72
C THR A 255 12.92 -3.20 5.70
N ASN A 256 13.64 -2.48 6.54
CA ASN A 256 14.61 -3.01 7.52
C ASN A 256 15.53 -4.13 6.97
N ASP A 257 16.00 -3.95 5.74
CA ASP A 257 16.67 -4.98 4.94
C ASP A 257 18.19 -5.07 5.12
N GLY A 258 18.76 -4.21 5.93
CA GLY A 258 20.22 -4.18 6.07
C GLY A 258 20.70 -3.64 7.40
N GLY A 259 21.28 -2.47 7.37
CA GLY A 259 21.89 -1.83 8.52
C GLY A 259 20.96 -0.93 9.32
N GLY A 260 19.74 -0.66 8.83
CA GLY A 260 18.86 0.33 9.44
C GLY A 260 17.40 0.15 9.05
N TRP A 261 16.65 1.24 9.18
CA TRP A 261 15.25 1.36 8.82
C TRP A 261 15.20 1.98 7.41
N ASP A 262 15.49 1.19 6.39
CA ASP A 262 15.50 1.69 5.01
C ASP A 262 14.08 1.91 4.50
N ILE A 263 13.92 2.92 3.66
CA ILE A 263 12.64 3.37 3.14
C ILE A 263 12.56 3.15 1.64
N ARG A 264 11.55 2.40 1.25
CA ARG A 264 11.21 2.16 -0.14
C ARG A 264 9.92 2.89 -0.52
N LEU A 265 9.93 3.69 -1.58
CA LEU A 265 8.72 4.17 -2.22
C LEU A 265 8.29 3.17 -3.29
N SER A 266 7.03 2.76 -3.25
CA SER A 266 6.47 1.78 -4.19
C SER A 266 5.26 2.33 -4.92
N HIS A 267 5.18 2.10 -6.24
CA HIS A 267 3.92 2.12 -6.98
C HIS A 267 3.20 0.81 -6.72
N VAL A 268 2.00 0.88 -6.16
CA VAL A 268 1.24 -0.31 -5.76
C VAL A 268 0.26 -0.68 -6.86
N MET A 269 0.57 -1.74 -7.59
CA MET A 269 -0.30 -2.24 -8.65
C MET A 269 -1.08 -3.47 -8.18
N GLN A 270 -2.32 -3.59 -8.65
CA GLN A 270 -3.16 -4.75 -8.33
C GLN A 270 -2.48 -6.04 -8.80
N SER A 271 -2.51 -7.08 -7.98
CA SER A 271 -1.80 -8.35 -8.15
C SER A 271 -0.27 -8.27 -8.02
N GLY A 272 0.32 -7.11 -7.73
CA GLY A 272 1.75 -6.96 -7.48
C GLY A 272 2.22 -7.72 -6.25
N LEU A 273 3.36 -8.43 -6.36
CA LEU A 273 4.01 -9.16 -5.28
C LEU A 273 5.36 -8.50 -4.94
N TYR A 274 5.47 -7.94 -3.73
CA TYR A 274 6.61 -7.12 -3.29
C TYR A 274 7.68 -7.89 -2.50
N GLY A 275 7.43 -9.16 -2.20
CA GLY A 275 8.43 -10.13 -1.79
C GLY A 275 8.56 -10.42 -0.30
N TYR A 276 8.05 -9.58 0.62
CA TYR A 276 8.10 -9.91 2.04
C TYR A 276 7.15 -11.07 2.42
N PRO A 277 7.56 -11.95 3.35
CA PRO A 277 8.86 -11.97 4.04
C PRO A 277 9.97 -12.69 3.29
N SER A 278 9.70 -13.68 2.44
CA SER A 278 10.64 -14.74 2.08
C SER A 278 11.29 -14.55 0.70
N LEU A 279 10.64 -13.83 -0.22
CA LEU A 279 11.18 -13.62 -1.57
C LEU A 279 12.06 -12.37 -1.66
N TYR A 280 11.88 -11.43 -0.75
CA TYR A 280 12.46 -10.08 -0.80
C TYR A 280 13.98 -10.07 -0.96
N LEU A 281 14.71 -10.90 -0.20
CA LEU A 281 16.16 -10.99 -0.30
C LEU A 281 16.65 -12.16 -1.15
N ASN A 282 15.89 -13.25 -1.23
CA ASN A 282 16.36 -14.51 -1.82
C ASN A 282 15.99 -14.64 -3.31
N PHE A 283 14.88 -14.01 -3.73
CA PHE A 283 14.32 -14.11 -5.10
C PHE A 283 13.88 -12.72 -5.58
N THR A 284 14.79 -11.76 -5.50
CA THR A 284 14.50 -10.34 -5.76
C THR A 284 14.10 -10.06 -7.20
N GLU A 285 14.54 -10.89 -8.14
CA GLU A 285 14.17 -10.85 -9.55
C GLU A 285 12.70 -11.21 -9.79
N GLU A 286 12.08 -11.95 -8.87
CA GLU A 286 10.68 -12.34 -8.94
C GLU A 286 9.74 -11.28 -8.32
N THR A 287 10.25 -10.29 -7.59
CA THR A 287 9.46 -9.29 -6.87
C THR A 287 9.13 -8.08 -7.73
N PHE A 288 8.02 -7.40 -7.39
CA PHE A 288 7.70 -6.11 -8.01
C PHE A 288 8.74 -5.06 -7.61
N PRO A 289 9.30 -4.28 -8.56
CA PRO A 289 10.37 -3.34 -8.26
C PRO A 289 9.84 -2.11 -7.50
N PRO A 290 10.66 -1.49 -6.62
CA PRO A 290 10.34 -0.19 -6.04
C PRO A 290 10.44 0.91 -7.09
N LEU A 291 9.86 2.09 -6.79
CA LEU A 291 10.18 3.33 -7.51
C LEU A 291 11.54 3.87 -7.08
N LYS A 292 11.83 3.83 -5.79
CA LYS A 292 13.09 4.31 -5.21
C LYS A 292 13.30 3.77 -3.81
N ASP A 293 14.56 3.46 -3.48
CA ASP A 293 15.04 3.33 -2.11
C ASP A 293 15.67 4.67 -1.69
N TYR A 294 15.24 5.22 -0.56
CA TYR A 294 15.72 6.51 -0.04
C TYR A 294 16.68 6.35 1.14
N GLY A 295 17.04 5.13 1.51
CA GLY A 295 17.87 4.85 2.67
C GLY A 295 17.12 5.05 3.98
N GLY A 296 17.83 5.48 5.02
CA GLY A 296 17.30 5.54 6.39
C GLY A 296 16.11 6.47 6.58
N GLY A 297 15.13 6.01 7.35
CA GLY A 297 13.92 6.76 7.69
C GLY A 297 12.89 5.90 8.43
N SER A 298 11.66 6.40 8.54
CA SER A 298 10.50 5.66 9.04
C SER A 298 9.24 6.24 8.41
N GLY A 299 8.75 5.62 7.35
CA GLY A 299 7.56 6.06 6.63
C GLY A 299 6.31 5.96 7.49
N CYS A 300 5.45 6.98 7.41
CA CYS A 300 4.16 7.05 8.09
C CYS A 300 3.06 7.43 7.09
N GLY A 301 2.28 8.49 7.35
CA GLY A 301 1.17 8.93 6.51
C GLY A 301 1.60 9.29 5.08
N ALA A 302 0.69 9.09 4.14
CA ALA A 302 0.89 9.40 2.74
C ALA A 302 -0.39 9.95 2.11
N MET A 303 -0.29 10.96 1.26
CA MET A 303 -1.42 11.57 0.56
C MET A 303 -1.02 12.03 -0.84
N TYR A 304 -1.84 11.78 -1.84
CA TYR A 304 -1.74 12.51 -3.10
C TYR A 304 -2.60 13.77 -2.99
N PHE A 305 -1.95 14.91 -2.93
CA PHE A 305 -2.62 16.19 -2.86
C PHE A 305 -2.85 16.74 -4.27
N GLN A 306 -4.11 16.86 -4.66
CA GLN A 306 -4.47 17.60 -5.86
C GLN A 306 -5.51 18.67 -5.55
N ASP A 307 -5.03 19.90 -5.50
CA ASP A 307 -5.81 21.11 -5.52
C ASP A 307 -5.04 22.16 -6.35
N LEU A 308 -5.45 22.30 -7.59
CA LEU A 308 -4.77 23.19 -8.56
C LEU A 308 -4.95 24.67 -8.25
N ARG A 309 -5.65 25.03 -7.15
CA ARG A 309 -5.68 26.38 -6.60
C ARG A 309 -4.39 26.73 -5.85
N TRP A 310 -3.63 25.72 -5.42
CA TRP A 310 -2.31 25.90 -4.81
C TRP A 310 -1.27 26.24 -5.88
N PRO A 311 -0.18 26.99 -5.52
CA PRO A 311 0.90 27.31 -6.45
C PRO A 311 1.62 26.05 -6.94
N LYS A 312 2.05 26.07 -8.21
CA LYS A 312 2.94 25.03 -8.72
C LYS A 312 4.31 25.10 -8.01
N PRO A 313 4.95 23.97 -7.71
CA PRO A 313 4.56 22.59 -8.04
C PRO A 313 3.79 21.87 -6.92
N TYR A 314 3.21 22.59 -5.96
CA TYR A 314 2.70 22.02 -4.71
C TYR A 314 1.26 21.47 -4.81
N GLY A 315 0.45 21.98 -5.72
CA GLY A 315 -0.98 21.66 -5.83
C GLY A 315 -1.29 20.36 -6.61
N ASP A 316 -0.29 19.57 -7.00
CA ASP A 316 -0.48 18.30 -7.72
C ASP A 316 0.75 17.42 -7.50
N ALA A 317 0.79 16.70 -6.38
CA ALA A 317 1.93 15.88 -6.00
C ALA A 317 1.59 14.83 -4.92
N LEU A 318 2.38 13.78 -4.88
CA LEU A 318 2.45 12.84 -3.77
C LEU A 318 3.22 13.48 -2.60
N TYR A 319 2.68 13.37 -1.40
CA TYR A 319 3.33 13.74 -0.15
C TYR A 319 3.43 12.54 0.78
N THR A 320 4.55 12.43 1.49
CA THR A 320 4.77 11.37 2.48
C THR A 320 5.39 11.91 3.75
N CYS A 321 4.87 11.49 4.89
CA CYS A 321 5.48 11.70 6.20
C CYS A 321 6.62 10.72 6.42
N ASP A 322 7.71 11.21 7.00
CA ASP A 322 8.78 10.38 7.52
C ASP A 322 9.09 10.76 8.97
N TRP A 323 8.66 9.91 9.87
CA TRP A 323 8.81 10.06 11.31
C TRP A 323 10.29 10.06 11.74
N GLY A 324 11.10 9.20 11.10
CA GLY A 324 12.52 9.04 11.40
C GLY A 324 13.35 10.29 11.05
N THR A 325 13.07 10.91 9.91
CA THR A 325 13.78 12.10 9.43
C THR A 325 13.11 13.42 9.82
N SER A 326 11.95 13.35 10.52
CA SER A 326 11.16 14.52 10.94
C SER A 326 10.82 15.44 9.74
N THR A 327 10.31 14.84 8.67
CA THR A 327 10.09 15.52 7.40
C THR A 327 8.81 15.06 6.72
N VAL A 328 8.08 15.99 6.11
CA VAL A 328 7.13 15.72 5.04
C VAL A 328 7.85 15.95 3.71
N TYR A 329 7.88 14.92 2.87
CA TYR A 329 8.47 14.99 1.54
C TYR A 329 7.39 15.19 0.49
N ARG A 330 7.67 16.01 -0.52
CA ARG A 330 6.97 16.09 -1.80
C ARG A 330 7.70 15.21 -2.82
N HIS A 331 6.95 14.47 -3.62
CA HIS A 331 7.52 13.66 -4.67
C HIS A 331 7.11 14.18 -6.05
N ASN A 332 8.09 14.24 -6.96
CA ASN A 332 7.87 14.40 -8.38
C ASN A 332 7.95 12.99 -9.02
N LEU A 333 6.91 12.62 -9.76
CA LEU A 333 6.72 11.26 -10.31
C LEU A 333 6.56 11.31 -11.84
N PRO A 334 7.60 11.61 -12.61
CA PRO A 334 7.51 11.54 -14.08
C PRO A 334 7.25 10.10 -14.53
N ALA A 335 6.35 9.95 -15.51
CA ALA A 335 6.01 8.65 -16.06
C ALA A 335 7.23 7.96 -16.70
N ASN A 336 7.41 6.66 -16.41
CA ASN A 336 8.44 5.82 -17.00
C ASN A 336 7.86 4.43 -17.33
N GLY A 337 7.56 4.19 -18.60
CA GLY A 337 6.92 2.96 -19.03
C GLY A 337 5.54 2.76 -18.39
N ALA A 338 5.32 1.62 -17.77
CA ALA A 338 4.08 1.31 -17.05
C ALA A 338 4.05 1.83 -15.59
N THR A 339 5.09 2.57 -15.16
CA THR A 339 5.25 3.09 -13.81
C THR A 339 5.83 4.50 -13.85
N PHE A 340 6.58 4.91 -12.83
CA PHE A 340 7.12 6.26 -12.66
C PHE A 340 8.59 6.20 -12.21
N ASP A 341 9.34 7.25 -12.49
CA ASP A 341 10.52 7.59 -11.72
C ASP A 341 10.10 8.36 -10.46
N ALA A 342 10.99 8.43 -9.47
CA ALA A 342 10.65 9.10 -8.22
C ALA A 342 11.79 9.97 -7.70
N HIS A 343 11.47 11.24 -7.44
CA HIS A 343 12.37 12.24 -6.85
C HIS A 343 11.68 12.88 -5.66
N GLN A 344 12.32 12.85 -4.48
CA GLN A 344 11.76 13.49 -3.28
C GLN A 344 12.47 14.79 -2.95
N GLU A 345 11.70 15.75 -2.46
CA GLU A 345 12.14 17.06 -1.95
C GLU A 345 11.52 17.32 -0.58
N VAL A 346 12.23 18.04 0.27
CA VAL A 346 11.70 18.48 1.56
C VAL A 346 10.58 19.49 1.32
N PHE A 347 9.39 19.23 1.89
CA PHE A 347 8.30 20.19 1.90
C PHE A 347 8.14 20.82 3.28
N ILE A 348 7.92 20.04 4.34
CA ILE A 348 7.77 20.56 5.69
C ILE A 348 8.77 19.84 6.60
N LYS A 349 9.45 20.59 7.46
CA LYS A 349 10.21 20.07 8.60
C LYS A 349 9.38 20.27 9.86
N LEU A 350 9.05 19.17 10.53
CA LEU A 350 8.39 19.16 11.84
C LEU A 350 8.74 17.87 12.59
N PRO A 351 8.77 17.89 13.94
CA PRO A 351 9.14 16.70 14.71
C PRO A 351 8.18 15.53 14.44
N ARG A 352 8.71 14.42 13.95
CA ARG A 352 8.00 13.14 13.86
C ARG A 352 6.59 13.23 13.26
N PRO A 353 6.41 13.64 12.00
CA PRO A 353 5.12 13.65 11.34
C PRO A 353 4.53 12.25 11.30
N THR A 354 3.22 12.12 11.56
CA THR A 354 2.53 10.82 11.57
C THR A 354 1.55 10.65 10.43
N ASP A 355 0.74 11.68 10.13
CA ASP A 355 -0.26 11.62 9.05
C ASP A 355 -0.61 13.02 8.55
N MET A 356 -1.34 13.10 7.44
CA MET A 356 -1.81 14.36 6.85
C MET A 356 -3.11 14.17 6.06
N ASP A 357 -3.92 15.23 6.02
CA ASP A 357 -5.11 15.29 5.17
C ASP A 357 -5.46 16.74 4.81
N VAL A 358 -6.39 16.93 3.86
CA VAL A 358 -6.79 18.23 3.32
C VAL A 358 -8.31 18.38 3.30
N ASP A 359 -8.82 19.55 3.71
CA ASP A 359 -10.24 19.86 3.68
C ASP A 359 -10.72 20.39 2.30
N GLY A 360 -12.02 20.57 2.14
CA GLY A 360 -12.61 21.11 0.90
C GLY A 360 -12.24 22.56 0.63
N SER A 361 -11.78 23.32 1.61
CA SER A 361 -11.30 24.69 1.42
C SER A 361 -9.87 24.75 0.88
N GLY A 362 -9.12 23.64 0.95
CA GLY A 362 -7.73 23.51 0.52
C GLY A 362 -6.71 23.78 1.63
N ARG A 363 -7.10 23.64 2.89
CA ARG A 363 -6.21 23.69 4.05
C ARG A 363 -5.59 22.31 4.27
N LEU A 364 -4.28 22.23 4.34
CA LEU A 364 -3.54 21.01 4.66
C LEU A 364 -3.31 20.91 6.17
N TYR A 365 -3.59 19.75 6.74
CA TYR A 365 -3.34 19.44 8.14
C TYR A 365 -2.30 18.34 8.26
N VAL A 366 -1.35 18.50 9.20
CA VAL A 366 -0.29 17.51 9.44
C VAL A 366 -0.20 17.25 10.94
N THR A 367 -0.21 15.99 11.33
CA THR A 367 -0.04 15.55 12.72
C THR A 367 1.45 15.31 13.03
N SER A 368 1.84 15.60 14.26
CA SER A 368 3.19 15.43 14.77
C SER A 368 3.20 14.65 16.07
N TRP A 369 4.18 13.80 16.25
CA TRP A 369 4.45 13.08 17.49
C TRP A 369 5.62 13.68 18.28
N LYS A 370 5.75 15.01 18.29
CA LYS A 370 6.77 15.70 19.09
C LYS A 370 6.78 15.16 20.53
N ASN A 371 7.95 14.84 21.06
CA ASN A 371 8.18 14.22 22.37
C ASN A 371 7.65 12.77 22.53
N GLY A 372 6.98 12.21 21.54
CA GLY A 372 6.46 10.84 21.58
C GLY A 372 7.56 9.80 21.56
N LYS A 373 7.28 8.66 22.19
CA LYS A 373 8.08 7.44 22.17
C LYS A 373 7.18 6.27 21.81
N PHE A 374 7.76 5.11 21.54
CA PHE A 374 6.98 3.90 21.23
C PHE A 374 6.04 3.46 22.37
N ASN A 375 6.35 3.83 23.62
CA ASN A 375 5.46 3.68 24.76
C ASN A 375 5.01 5.07 25.26
N PHE A 376 4.00 5.11 26.11
CA PHE A 376 3.57 6.35 26.74
C PHE A 376 4.75 7.11 27.38
N SER A 377 4.90 8.38 27.05
CA SER A 377 6.01 9.23 27.48
C SER A 377 5.59 10.52 28.19
N GLY A 378 4.30 10.63 28.54
CA GLY A 378 3.76 11.77 29.29
C GLY A 378 2.60 12.47 28.56
N PRO A 379 2.01 13.50 29.19
CA PRO A 379 0.76 14.12 28.73
C PRO A 379 0.96 15.16 27.61
N ASN A 380 2.18 15.53 27.23
CA ASN A 380 2.45 16.62 26.29
C ASN A 380 3.16 16.10 25.04
N VAL A 381 2.45 15.25 24.28
CA VAL A 381 2.97 14.62 23.07
C VAL A 381 2.19 15.04 21.84
N GLY A 382 2.89 15.66 20.90
CA GLY A 382 2.39 15.94 19.58
C GLY A 382 1.57 17.23 19.46
N PHE A 383 1.11 17.46 18.26
CA PHE A 383 0.22 18.56 17.86
C PHE A 383 -0.29 18.31 16.42
N VAL A 384 -1.27 19.12 16.00
CA VAL A 384 -1.67 19.26 14.60
C VAL A 384 -1.28 20.65 14.11
N THR A 385 -0.68 20.76 12.95
CA THR A 385 -0.45 22.03 12.26
C THR A 385 -1.33 22.14 11.02
N GLN A 386 -1.84 23.35 10.76
CA GLN A 386 -2.50 23.71 9.51
C GLN A 386 -1.48 24.46 8.62
N VAL A 387 -1.45 24.15 7.32
CA VAL A 387 -0.54 24.77 6.35
C VAL A 387 -1.32 25.23 5.12
N THR A 388 -1.04 26.48 4.69
CA THR A 388 -1.62 27.03 3.45
C THR A 388 -0.60 27.92 2.75
N PRO A 389 -0.70 28.15 1.42
CA PRO A 389 0.10 29.17 0.76
C PRO A 389 -0.19 30.56 1.34
N ALA A 390 0.83 31.39 1.44
CA ALA A 390 0.66 32.80 1.82
C ALA A 390 -0.22 33.51 0.77
N GLY A 391 -1.20 34.28 1.23
CA GLY A 391 -2.19 34.93 0.34
C GLY A 391 -3.28 34.00 -0.21
N PHE A 392 -3.23 32.69 0.06
CA PHE A 392 -4.34 31.79 -0.26
C PHE A 392 -5.52 32.08 0.66
N THR A 393 -6.71 32.26 0.08
CA THR A 393 -7.94 32.46 0.84
C THR A 393 -8.76 31.18 0.76
N PRO A 394 -8.79 30.36 1.81
CA PRO A 394 -9.64 29.18 1.89
C PRO A 394 -11.11 29.59 1.68
N LYS A 395 -11.83 28.87 0.85
CA LYS A 395 -13.26 29.09 0.64
C LYS A 395 -14.02 27.87 1.14
N PRO A 396 -14.91 28.03 2.12
CA PRO A 396 -15.73 26.92 2.60
C PRO A 396 -16.44 26.20 1.45
N PHE A 397 -16.38 24.89 1.43
CA PHE A 397 -17.09 24.08 0.46
C PHE A 397 -18.47 23.74 1.03
N LYS A 398 -19.51 24.02 0.23
CA LYS A 398 -20.89 23.74 0.63
C LYS A 398 -21.08 22.23 0.80
N PRO A 399 -21.74 21.77 1.88
CA PRO A 399 -22.01 20.35 2.07
C PRO A 399 -22.65 19.72 0.81
N PRO A 400 -22.12 18.61 0.27
CA PRO A 400 -22.59 18.05 -0.99
C PRO A 400 -24.09 17.72 -1.03
N HIS A 401 -24.67 17.24 0.08
CA HIS A 401 -26.09 16.91 0.18
C HIS A 401 -27.01 18.11 -0.01
N LEU A 402 -26.53 19.35 0.21
CA LEU A 402 -27.24 20.60 -0.03
C LEU A 402 -27.03 21.16 -1.45
N SER A 403 -26.23 20.51 -2.28
CA SER A 403 -25.90 20.96 -3.64
C SER A 403 -26.90 20.44 -4.66
N SER A 404 -27.15 21.23 -5.72
CA SER A 404 -27.95 20.78 -6.86
C SER A 404 -27.23 19.68 -7.65
N GLU A 405 -27.97 18.88 -8.39
CA GLU A 405 -27.39 17.84 -9.25
C GLU A 405 -26.43 18.42 -10.29
N ALA A 406 -26.79 19.52 -10.92
CA ALA A 406 -25.94 20.22 -11.87
C ALA A 406 -24.61 20.68 -11.24
N SER A 407 -24.66 21.17 -9.98
CA SER A 407 -23.45 21.55 -9.24
C SER A 407 -22.57 20.33 -8.94
N LEU A 408 -23.15 19.21 -8.51
CA LEU A 408 -22.41 17.98 -8.21
C LEU A 408 -21.74 17.41 -9.47
N LEU A 409 -22.44 17.35 -10.59
CA LEU A 409 -21.85 16.96 -11.89
C LEU A 409 -20.71 17.89 -12.30
N GLY A 410 -20.88 19.21 -12.12
CA GLY A 410 -19.84 20.20 -12.39
C GLY A 410 -18.61 20.02 -11.48
N TYR A 411 -18.81 19.67 -10.21
CA TYR A 411 -17.71 19.43 -9.28
C TYR A 411 -16.90 18.18 -9.58
N LEU A 412 -17.38 17.23 -10.39
CA LEU A 412 -16.54 16.13 -10.88
C LEU A 412 -15.35 16.61 -11.74
N SER A 413 -15.43 17.81 -12.29
CA SER A 413 -14.32 18.49 -12.99
C SER A 413 -13.61 19.55 -12.14
N SER A 414 -13.86 19.61 -10.83
CA SER A 414 -13.21 20.56 -9.91
C SER A 414 -11.68 20.39 -9.90
N PRO A 415 -10.91 21.48 -9.77
CA PRO A 415 -9.46 21.41 -9.56
C PRO A 415 -9.06 20.72 -8.23
N SER A 416 -9.98 20.60 -7.27
CA SER A 416 -9.76 19.91 -5.99
C SER A 416 -10.25 18.46 -6.04
N ALA A 417 -9.35 17.51 -5.69
CA ALA A 417 -9.69 16.09 -5.58
C ALA A 417 -10.74 15.83 -4.48
N VAL A 418 -10.70 16.60 -3.38
CA VAL A 418 -11.68 16.53 -2.28
C VAL A 418 -13.08 16.86 -2.80
N HIS A 419 -13.22 17.93 -3.59
CA HIS A 419 -14.51 18.29 -4.18
C HIS A 419 -15.05 17.17 -5.08
N ARG A 420 -14.18 16.58 -5.93
CA ARG A 420 -14.58 15.50 -6.84
C ARG A 420 -15.07 14.29 -6.08
N LEU A 421 -14.30 13.84 -5.08
CA LEU A 421 -14.63 12.65 -4.29
C LEU A 421 -15.97 12.81 -3.57
N HIS A 422 -16.15 13.88 -2.81
CA HIS A 422 -17.37 14.06 -2.01
C HIS A 422 -18.60 14.37 -2.87
N SER A 423 -18.44 15.05 -4.02
CA SER A 423 -19.54 15.21 -5.00
C SER A 423 -19.93 13.89 -5.65
N GLN A 424 -18.96 13.05 -6.01
CA GLN A 424 -19.21 11.69 -6.48
C GLN A 424 -19.95 10.86 -5.43
N ARG A 425 -19.49 10.89 -4.17
CA ARG A 425 -20.14 10.18 -3.07
C ARG A 425 -21.60 10.55 -2.93
N GLU A 426 -21.93 11.84 -3.07
CA GLU A 426 -23.31 12.31 -3.03
C GLU A 426 -24.11 11.85 -4.26
N LEU A 427 -23.55 11.90 -5.47
CA LEU A 427 -24.21 11.38 -6.67
C LEU A 427 -24.51 9.88 -6.56
N VAL A 428 -23.59 9.11 -5.97
CA VAL A 428 -23.79 7.67 -5.71
C VAL A 428 -24.90 7.45 -4.69
N ARG A 429 -24.95 8.22 -3.59
CA ARG A 429 -26.06 8.15 -2.59
C ARG A 429 -27.42 8.45 -3.19
N ARG A 430 -27.49 9.40 -4.12
CA ARG A 430 -28.74 9.73 -4.84
C ARG A 430 -29.18 8.64 -5.81
N GLY A 431 -28.31 7.67 -6.11
CA GLY A 431 -28.62 6.50 -6.93
C GLY A 431 -28.83 6.83 -8.42
N LYS A 432 -29.54 5.97 -9.13
CA LYS A 432 -29.75 6.08 -10.55
C LYS A 432 -30.86 7.08 -10.91
N SER A 433 -30.63 7.96 -11.91
CA SER A 433 -31.64 8.67 -12.68
C SER A 433 -31.16 8.79 -14.13
N ASP A 434 -32.07 8.90 -15.10
CA ASP A 434 -31.69 8.99 -16.52
C ASP A 434 -30.87 10.26 -16.81
N ALA A 435 -31.25 11.38 -16.20
CA ALA A 435 -30.53 12.65 -16.36
C ALA A 435 -29.09 12.53 -15.79
N ARG A 436 -28.91 11.85 -14.64
CA ARG A 436 -27.59 11.62 -14.03
C ARG A 436 -26.73 10.72 -14.89
N VAL A 437 -27.29 9.62 -15.37
CA VAL A 437 -26.57 8.68 -16.26
C VAL A 437 -26.18 9.39 -17.57
N ALA A 438 -27.06 10.19 -18.15
CA ALA A 438 -26.74 10.97 -19.36
C ALA A 438 -25.63 12.00 -19.10
N GLY A 439 -25.72 12.78 -18.00
CA GLY A 439 -24.68 13.76 -17.62
C GLY A 439 -23.31 13.12 -17.38
N LEU A 440 -23.27 12.00 -16.65
CA LEU A 440 -22.03 11.25 -16.39
C LEU A 440 -21.44 10.64 -17.67
N SER A 441 -22.29 10.05 -18.53
CA SER A 441 -21.85 9.50 -19.82
C SER A 441 -21.30 10.59 -20.75
N GLY A 442 -21.95 11.75 -20.77
CA GLY A 442 -21.48 12.92 -21.50
C GLY A 442 -20.12 13.40 -21.01
N LEU A 443 -19.94 13.54 -19.68
CA LEU A 443 -18.66 13.97 -19.10
C LEU A 443 -17.55 12.93 -19.36
N ALA A 444 -17.82 11.64 -19.24
CA ALA A 444 -16.84 10.59 -19.53
C ALA A 444 -16.37 10.61 -20.99
N ALA A 445 -17.26 10.90 -21.93
CA ALA A 445 -16.97 10.95 -23.36
C ALA A 445 -16.40 12.30 -23.85
N ASP A 446 -16.49 13.37 -23.04
CA ASP A 446 -16.03 14.71 -23.46
C ASP A 446 -14.50 14.81 -23.42
N ALA A 447 -13.85 14.72 -24.58
CA ALA A 447 -12.39 14.84 -24.72
C ALA A 447 -11.83 16.22 -24.30
N LYS A 448 -12.67 17.25 -24.13
CA LYS A 448 -12.26 18.58 -23.66
C LYS A 448 -12.28 18.68 -22.13
N ALA A 449 -13.00 17.81 -21.46
CA ALA A 449 -13.03 17.77 -20.00
C ALA A 449 -11.69 17.31 -19.40
N PRO A 450 -11.32 17.79 -18.22
CA PRO A 450 -10.11 17.32 -17.54
C PRO A 450 -10.12 15.79 -17.35
N LEU A 451 -8.98 15.14 -17.57
CA LEU A 451 -8.87 13.67 -17.48
C LEU A 451 -9.38 13.13 -16.14
N TYR A 452 -9.02 13.78 -15.02
CA TYR A 452 -9.51 13.40 -13.70
C TYR A 452 -11.03 13.50 -13.55
N GLY A 453 -11.68 14.44 -14.24
CA GLY A 453 -13.14 14.57 -14.26
C GLY A 453 -13.80 13.44 -15.06
N ARG A 454 -13.23 13.08 -16.18
CA ARG A 454 -13.69 11.96 -17.02
C ARG A 454 -13.59 10.63 -16.26
N ILE A 455 -12.47 10.41 -15.54
CA ILE A 455 -12.26 9.23 -14.68
C ILE A 455 -13.27 9.22 -13.54
N ALA A 456 -13.50 10.34 -12.88
CA ALA A 456 -14.52 10.46 -11.84
C ALA A 456 -15.91 10.08 -12.37
N ALA A 457 -16.28 10.52 -13.58
CA ALA A 457 -17.54 10.17 -14.22
C ALA A 457 -17.65 8.66 -14.54
N ILE A 458 -16.58 8.05 -15.09
CA ILE A 458 -16.51 6.61 -15.37
C ILE A 458 -16.82 5.81 -14.10
N TYR A 459 -16.16 6.13 -13.00
CA TYR A 459 -16.34 5.38 -11.75
C TYR A 459 -17.62 5.73 -11.01
N THR A 460 -18.20 6.92 -11.23
CA THR A 460 -19.54 7.23 -10.73
C THR A 460 -20.59 6.39 -11.47
N LEU A 461 -20.48 6.26 -12.80
CA LEU A 461 -21.33 5.37 -13.60
C LEU A 461 -21.19 3.92 -13.13
N LYS A 462 -19.96 3.44 -12.91
CA LYS A 462 -19.72 2.07 -12.44
C LYS A 462 -20.36 1.80 -11.08
N GLN A 463 -20.23 2.71 -10.13
CA GLN A 463 -20.82 2.56 -8.79
C GLN A 463 -22.35 2.62 -8.80
N ILE A 464 -22.96 3.46 -9.64
CA ILE A 464 -24.43 3.60 -9.72
C ILE A 464 -25.06 2.43 -10.48
N LEU A 465 -24.42 1.97 -11.55
CA LEU A 465 -25.01 1.04 -12.52
C LEU A 465 -24.50 -0.40 -12.38
N GLY A 466 -23.40 -0.63 -11.63
CA GLY A 466 -22.79 -1.94 -11.52
C GLY A 466 -22.44 -2.53 -12.90
N THR A 467 -22.81 -3.79 -13.14
CA THR A 467 -22.55 -4.49 -14.42
C THR A 467 -23.31 -3.91 -15.61
N THR A 468 -24.41 -3.17 -15.39
CA THR A 468 -25.15 -2.55 -16.49
C THR A 468 -24.39 -1.38 -17.14
N SER A 469 -23.34 -0.86 -16.50
CA SER A 469 -22.43 0.12 -17.09
C SER A 469 -21.51 -0.47 -18.17
N ASN A 470 -21.34 -1.79 -18.24
CA ASN A 470 -20.35 -2.44 -19.09
C ASN A 470 -20.47 -2.09 -20.57
N ALA A 471 -21.71 -1.96 -21.09
CA ALA A 471 -21.93 -1.57 -22.49
C ALA A 471 -21.40 -0.15 -22.81
N THR A 472 -21.54 0.78 -21.86
CA THR A 472 -20.99 2.13 -21.97
C THR A 472 -19.47 2.11 -21.84
N LEU A 473 -18.94 1.38 -20.86
CA LEU A 473 -17.49 1.29 -20.62
C LEU A 473 -16.74 0.65 -21.80
N LEU A 474 -17.34 -0.37 -22.45
CA LEU A 474 -16.75 -0.97 -23.66
C LEU A 474 -16.62 0.03 -24.80
N LYS A 475 -17.59 0.94 -24.99
CA LYS A 475 -17.49 2.01 -26.00
C LYS A 475 -16.39 3.03 -25.67
N LEU A 476 -16.12 3.28 -24.39
CA LEU A 476 -15.07 4.20 -23.96
C LEU A 476 -13.65 3.67 -24.22
N LEU A 477 -13.49 2.38 -24.52
CA LEU A 477 -12.20 1.80 -24.91
C LEU A 477 -11.64 2.37 -26.23
N ASP A 478 -12.47 2.95 -27.07
CA ASP A 478 -12.04 3.57 -28.33
C ASP A 478 -11.22 4.86 -28.09
N ASP A 479 -11.40 5.51 -26.93
CA ASP A 479 -10.63 6.70 -26.57
C ASP A 479 -9.35 6.33 -25.81
N ALA A 480 -8.21 6.52 -26.46
CA ALA A 480 -6.89 6.17 -25.90
C ALA A 480 -6.58 6.87 -24.57
N SER A 481 -7.12 8.08 -24.33
CA SER A 481 -6.84 8.86 -23.14
C SER A 481 -7.48 8.30 -21.85
N ILE A 482 -8.58 7.56 -21.98
CA ILE A 482 -9.32 6.95 -20.85
C ILE A 482 -9.38 5.42 -20.93
N ARG A 483 -8.74 4.81 -21.91
CA ARG A 483 -8.76 3.35 -22.14
C ARG A 483 -8.29 2.57 -20.92
N GLU A 484 -7.21 3.02 -20.27
CA GLU A 484 -6.71 2.41 -19.01
C GLU A 484 -7.80 2.40 -17.93
N ALA A 485 -8.45 3.54 -17.70
CA ALA A 485 -9.51 3.68 -16.70
C ALA A 485 -10.75 2.85 -17.03
N ALA A 486 -11.13 2.78 -18.31
CA ALA A 486 -12.27 1.98 -18.75
C ALA A 486 -12.00 0.47 -18.62
N LEU A 487 -10.80 -0.02 -18.98
CA LEU A 487 -10.38 -1.41 -18.76
C LEU A 487 -10.42 -1.80 -17.27
N ARG A 488 -9.89 -0.92 -16.41
CA ARG A 488 -9.92 -1.12 -14.97
C ARG A 488 -11.35 -1.16 -14.45
N ALA A 489 -12.19 -0.21 -14.82
CA ALA A 489 -13.58 -0.13 -14.37
C ALA A 489 -14.42 -1.35 -14.82
N LEU A 490 -14.18 -1.91 -16.01
CA LEU A 490 -14.83 -3.12 -16.49
C LEU A 490 -14.57 -4.33 -15.57
N THR A 491 -13.35 -4.43 -15.03
CA THR A 491 -12.94 -5.57 -14.19
C THR A 491 -12.79 -5.20 -12.71
N ASP A 492 -13.31 -4.06 -12.28
CA ASP A 492 -13.15 -3.57 -10.92
C ASP A 492 -13.86 -4.45 -9.88
N ASP A 493 -15.08 -4.88 -10.16
CA ASP A 493 -15.83 -5.82 -9.33
C ASP A 493 -15.60 -7.27 -9.77
N ARG A 494 -15.79 -8.22 -8.84
CA ARG A 494 -15.79 -9.66 -9.17
C ARG A 494 -17.07 -10.11 -9.84
N GLU A 495 -18.16 -9.38 -9.60
CA GLU A 495 -19.47 -9.70 -10.18
C GLU A 495 -19.49 -9.49 -11.69
N GLY A 496 -20.03 -10.46 -12.42
CA GLY A 496 -20.25 -10.37 -13.86
C GLY A 496 -19.00 -10.42 -14.74
N LEU A 497 -17.82 -10.78 -14.19
CA LEU A 497 -16.59 -10.96 -14.96
C LEU A 497 -16.72 -12.07 -16.02
N ASP A 498 -17.51 -13.09 -15.76
CA ASP A 498 -17.82 -14.20 -16.67
C ASP A 498 -18.55 -13.75 -17.94
N LYS A 499 -19.30 -12.65 -17.87
CA LYS A 499 -20.08 -12.07 -18.97
C LYS A 499 -19.31 -11.10 -19.86
N LEU A 500 -18.11 -10.68 -19.43
CA LEU A 500 -17.30 -9.76 -20.23
C LEU A 500 -16.67 -10.46 -21.44
N PRO A 501 -16.67 -9.83 -22.63
CA PRO A 501 -15.93 -10.34 -23.78
C PRO A 501 -14.42 -10.33 -23.50
N LEU A 502 -13.72 -11.37 -23.94
CA LEU A 502 -12.27 -11.48 -23.74
C LEU A 502 -11.48 -10.57 -24.70
N GLU A 503 -11.96 -10.42 -25.93
CA GLU A 503 -11.24 -9.79 -27.04
C GLU A 503 -10.75 -8.34 -26.75
N PRO A 504 -11.52 -7.42 -26.15
CA PRO A 504 -11.05 -6.07 -25.87
C PRO A 504 -9.77 -6.05 -24.99
N PHE A 505 -9.65 -6.99 -24.05
CA PHE A 505 -8.49 -7.10 -23.17
C PHE A 505 -7.28 -7.73 -23.89
N LEU A 506 -7.50 -8.66 -24.83
CA LEU A 506 -6.45 -9.21 -25.69
C LEU A 506 -5.90 -8.16 -26.66
N VAL A 507 -6.76 -7.32 -27.23
CA VAL A 507 -6.35 -6.20 -28.07
C VAL A 507 -5.50 -5.22 -27.27
N ALA A 508 -5.91 -4.89 -26.04
CA ALA A 508 -5.22 -3.96 -25.15
C ALA A 508 -3.81 -4.44 -24.72
N LEU A 509 -3.50 -5.74 -24.81
CA LEU A 509 -2.13 -6.23 -24.60
C LEU A 509 -1.12 -5.71 -25.64
N LYS A 510 -1.61 -5.24 -26.79
CA LYS A 510 -0.80 -4.70 -27.89
C LYS A 510 -0.83 -3.18 -27.96
N ASP A 511 -1.47 -2.51 -27.01
CA ASP A 511 -1.56 -1.05 -26.99
C ASP A 511 -0.16 -0.40 -26.93
N GLU A 512 0.01 0.73 -27.60
CA GLU A 512 1.26 1.48 -27.59
C GLU A 512 1.60 1.98 -26.18
N ASN A 513 0.57 2.36 -25.40
CA ASN A 513 0.73 2.83 -24.04
C ASN A 513 1.02 1.64 -23.09
N PRO A 514 2.21 1.60 -22.44
CA PRO A 514 2.58 0.51 -21.53
C PRO A 514 1.68 0.41 -20.31
N ARG A 515 1.02 1.50 -19.89
CA ARG A 515 0.07 1.49 -18.77
C ARG A 515 -1.23 0.76 -19.16
N VAL A 516 -1.70 0.95 -20.38
CA VAL A 516 -2.85 0.19 -20.92
C VAL A 516 -2.52 -1.30 -20.99
N ARG A 517 -1.30 -1.68 -21.43
CA ARG A 517 -0.87 -3.08 -21.42
C ARG A 517 -0.82 -3.66 -20.00
N ALA A 518 -0.30 -2.91 -19.04
CA ALA A 518 -0.26 -3.32 -17.62
C ALA A 518 -1.68 -3.54 -17.07
N GLN A 519 -2.61 -2.60 -17.34
CA GLN A 519 -3.99 -2.75 -16.91
C GLN A 519 -4.69 -3.93 -17.60
N ALA A 520 -4.42 -4.17 -18.88
CA ALA A 520 -4.94 -5.33 -19.60
C ALA A 520 -4.50 -6.66 -18.95
N LEU A 521 -3.21 -6.77 -18.53
CA LEU A 521 -2.71 -7.94 -17.80
C LEU A 521 -3.42 -8.13 -16.46
N ILE A 522 -3.59 -7.06 -15.69
CA ILE A 522 -4.34 -7.09 -14.43
C ILE A 522 -5.79 -7.56 -14.68
N SER A 523 -6.45 -6.98 -15.67
CA SER A 523 -7.83 -7.31 -16.03
C SER A 523 -7.96 -8.77 -16.49
N LEU A 524 -7.05 -9.29 -17.32
CA LEU A 524 -7.02 -10.68 -17.75
C LEU A 524 -6.81 -11.65 -16.58
N GLY A 525 -5.92 -11.31 -15.65
CA GLY A 525 -5.74 -12.07 -14.42
C GLY A 525 -7.02 -12.11 -13.57
N ARG A 526 -7.78 -11.01 -13.52
CA ARG A 526 -9.08 -10.96 -12.82
C ARG A 526 -10.16 -11.77 -13.54
N LEU A 527 -10.17 -11.78 -14.86
CA LEU A 527 -11.06 -12.65 -15.66
C LEU A 527 -10.75 -14.12 -15.48
N GLY A 528 -9.50 -14.49 -15.22
CA GLY A 528 -9.07 -15.86 -14.93
C GLY A 528 -9.27 -16.87 -16.06
N ARG A 529 -9.32 -16.42 -17.33
CA ARG A 529 -9.60 -17.27 -18.48
C ARG A 529 -8.33 -17.85 -19.09
N ARG A 530 -8.22 -19.17 -19.14
CA ARG A 530 -7.03 -19.90 -19.65
C ARG A 530 -6.67 -19.55 -21.10
N GLU A 531 -7.65 -19.20 -21.91
CA GLU A 531 -7.49 -18.83 -23.32
C GLU A 531 -6.59 -17.60 -23.52
N ALA A 532 -6.50 -16.73 -22.52
CA ALA A 532 -5.63 -15.56 -22.56
C ALA A 532 -4.14 -15.91 -22.47
N GLY A 533 -3.78 -17.08 -21.93
CA GLY A 533 -2.41 -17.44 -21.62
C GLY A 533 -1.43 -17.32 -22.79
N LYS A 534 -1.85 -17.73 -24.00
CA LYS A 534 -1.03 -17.64 -25.21
C LYS A 534 -0.69 -16.18 -25.59
N ALA A 535 -1.61 -15.26 -25.38
CA ALA A 535 -1.40 -13.84 -25.65
C ALA A 535 -0.58 -13.15 -24.54
N ILE A 536 -0.68 -13.64 -23.29
CA ILE A 536 0.03 -13.09 -22.13
C ILE A 536 1.51 -13.51 -22.12
N LEU A 537 1.83 -14.77 -22.47
CA LEU A 537 3.17 -15.36 -22.33
C LEU A 537 4.30 -14.52 -22.96
N PRO A 538 4.17 -13.93 -24.16
CA PRO A 538 5.22 -13.08 -24.73
C PRO A 538 5.58 -11.86 -23.87
N LEU A 539 4.65 -11.37 -23.05
CA LEU A 539 4.87 -10.20 -22.19
C LEU A 539 5.63 -10.52 -20.89
N THR A 540 5.95 -11.79 -20.64
CA THR A 540 6.84 -12.19 -19.53
C THR A 540 8.30 -11.84 -19.76
N ILE A 541 8.67 -11.46 -20.99
CA ILE A 541 10.03 -11.08 -21.36
C ILE A 541 10.19 -9.56 -21.22
N ARG A 542 11.33 -9.14 -20.70
CA ARG A 542 11.66 -7.71 -20.60
C ARG A 542 11.56 -7.05 -21.98
N PRO A 543 10.89 -5.91 -22.10
CA PRO A 543 10.83 -5.20 -23.39
C PRO A 543 12.21 -4.83 -23.91
N SER A 544 12.41 -4.93 -25.22
CA SER A 544 13.65 -4.53 -25.87
C SER A 544 13.94 -3.04 -25.61
N GLY A 545 15.21 -2.70 -25.40
CA GLY A 545 15.61 -1.32 -25.09
C GLY A 545 15.37 -0.85 -23.66
N GLN A 546 14.78 -1.69 -22.81
CA GLN A 546 14.65 -1.40 -21.39
C GLN A 546 15.83 -1.99 -20.62
N PRO A 547 16.78 -1.18 -20.12
CA PRO A 547 17.92 -1.68 -19.36
C PRO A 547 17.44 -2.29 -18.04
N GLY A 548 18.20 -3.24 -17.53
CA GLY A 548 18.03 -3.71 -16.16
C GLY A 548 18.58 -2.71 -15.16
N PRO A 549 18.40 -2.96 -13.86
CA PRO A 549 19.00 -2.13 -12.81
C PRO A 549 20.52 -2.16 -12.90
N GLU A 550 21.16 -1.00 -12.72
CA GLU A 550 22.61 -0.80 -12.92
C GLU A 550 23.46 -1.50 -11.86
N ALA A 551 22.91 -1.69 -10.66
CA ALA A 551 23.63 -2.21 -9.51
C ALA A 551 22.80 -3.21 -8.71
N LYS A 552 23.47 -4.01 -7.88
CA LYS A 552 22.84 -4.84 -6.85
C LYS A 552 22.92 -4.13 -5.49
N PRO A 553 21.99 -4.35 -4.55
CA PRO A 553 20.94 -5.38 -4.63
C PRO A 553 19.69 -4.91 -5.42
N LEU A 554 19.04 -5.84 -6.13
CA LEU A 554 17.89 -5.57 -7.00
C LEU A 554 16.66 -5.03 -6.27
N TYR A 555 16.46 -5.39 -5.01
CA TYR A 555 15.33 -4.92 -4.20
C TYR A 555 15.41 -3.42 -3.83
N LYS A 556 16.57 -2.80 -4.01
CA LYS A 556 16.80 -1.34 -3.83
C LYS A 556 16.72 -0.55 -5.13
N GLN A 557 16.66 -1.21 -6.26
CA GLN A 557 16.76 -0.57 -7.57
C GLN A 557 15.39 -0.46 -8.24
N ALA A 558 15.09 0.72 -8.76
CA ALA A 558 14.00 0.89 -9.71
C ALA A 558 14.25 0.03 -10.95
N ASP A 559 13.21 -0.61 -11.46
CA ASP A 559 13.27 -1.42 -12.66
C ASP A 559 11.96 -1.35 -13.46
N PRO A 560 11.70 -0.24 -14.17
CA PRO A 560 10.48 -0.08 -14.97
C PRO A 560 10.26 -1.18 -16.00
N GLY A 561 11.34 -1.74 -16.54
CA GLY A 561 11.29 -2.84 -17.51
C GLY A 561 10.79 -4.18 -16.96
N ARG A 562 10.73 -4.35 -15.63
CA ARG A 562 10.22 -5.57 -14.98
C ARG A 562 8.72 -5.51 -14.67
N VAL A 563 8.09 -4.33 -14.72
CA VAL A 563 6.67 -4.16 -14.36
C VAL A 563 5.75 -5.03 -15.22
N ILE A 564 5.83 -4.92 -16.54
CA ILE A 564 5.02 -5.72 -17.47
C ILE A 564 5.30 -7.22 -17.31
N PRO A 565 6.56 -7.69 -17.31
CA PRO A 565 6.88 -9.11 -17.11
C PRO A 565 6.31 -9.66 -15.78
N HIS A 566 6.43 -8.92 -14.69
CA HIS A 566 5.89 -9.32 -13.40
C HIS A 566 4.36 -9.50 -13.47
N LEU A 567 3.65 -8.52 -14.00
CA LEU A 567 2.18 -8.58 -14.14
C LEU A 567 1.74 -9.70 -15.10
N ALA A 568 2.52 -9.97 -16.15
CA ALA A 568 2.26 -11.08 -17.07
C ALA A 568 2.37 -12.43 -16.36
N VAL A 569 3.40 -12.63 -15.54
CA VAL A 569 3.55 -13.84 -14.71
C VAL A 569 2.37 -14.00 -13.74
N ARG A 570 1.95 -12.91 -13.07
CA ARG A 570 0.79 -12.95 -12.17
C ARG A 570 -0.51 -13.26 -12.91
N ALA A 571 -0.67 -12.72 -14.13
CA ALA A 571 -1.83 -13.01 -14.98
C ALA A 571 -1.86 -14.47 -15.44
N LEU A 572 -0.71 -15.04 -15.87
CA LEU A 572 -0.60 -16.47 -16.25
C LEU A 572 -0.98 -17.40 -15.09
N GLU A 573 -0.49 -17.07 -13.88
CA GLU A 573 -0.86 -17.82 -12.66
C GLU A 573 -2.37 -17.74 -12.42
N SER A 574 -2.94 -16.53 -12.40
CA SER A 574 -4.36 -16.32 -12.14
C SER A 574 -5.27 -16.96 -13.20
N CYS A 575 -4.83 -17.00 -14.45
CA CYS A 575 -5.50 -17.70 -15.55
C CYS A 575 -5.27 -19.22 -15.54
N ASN A 576 -4.46 -19.76 -14.62
CA ASN A 576 -4.05 -21.16 -14.58
C ASN A 576 -3.56 -21.67 -15.97
N SER A 577 -2.65 -20.91 -16.59
CA SER A 577 -2.17 -21.13 -17.97
C SER A 577 -1.04 -22.17 -18.05
N VAL A 578 -1.15 -23.26 -17.28
CA VAL A 578 -0.12 -24.31 -17.15
C VAL A 578 0.30 -24.88 -18.51
N LYS A 579 -0.67 -25.30 -19.33
CA LYS A 579 -0.41 -25.91 -20.63
C LYS A 579 0.44 -25.02 -21.53
N VAL A 580 0.10 -23.74 -21.61
CA VAL A 580 0.84 -22.76 -22.44
C VAL A 580 2.29 -22.59 -21.95
N CYS A 581 2.50 -22.57 -20.64
CA CYS A 581 3.84 -22.49 -20.06
C CYS A 581 4.65 -23.77 -20.34
N LEU A 582 4.05 -24.95 -20.21
CA LEU A 582 4.71 -26.23 -20.49
C LEU A 582 5.09 -26.39 -21.97
N GLU A 583 4.29 -25.86 -22.89
CA GLU A 583 4.58 -25.86 -24.33
C GLU A 583 5.74 -24.93 -24.70
N ALA A 584 6.10 -23.99 -23.83
CA ALA A 584 7.12 -22.96 -24.07
C ALA A 584 8.48 -23.25 -23.41
N LEU A 585 8.70 -24.41 -22.80
CA LEU A 585 9.91 -24.68 -21.99
C LEU A 585 11.24 -24.63 -22.78
N GLU A 586 11.20 -24.80 -24.10
CA GLU A 586 12.38 -24.74 -24.99
C GLU A 586 12.34 -23.56 -25.98
N GLY A 587 11.35 -22.68 -25.86
CA GLY A 587 11.16 -21.54 -26.76
C GLY A 587 11.80 -20.24 -26.24
N SER A 588 11.63 -19.18 -27.02
CA SER A 588 12.08 -17.82 -26.67
C SER A 588 11.45 -17.26 -25.40
N HIS A 589 10.36 -17.84 -24.94
CA HIS A 589 9.61 -17.43 -23.73
C HIS A 589 9.83 -18.38 -22.54
N ALA A 590 10.81 -19.30 -22.64
CA ALA A 590 11.06 -20.31 -21.61
C ALA A 590 11.29 -19.72 -20.22
N ALA A 591 12.08 -18.67 -20.08
CA ALA A 591 12.36 -18.00 -18.81
C ALA A 591 11.07 -17.51 -18.12
N GLY A 592 10.19 -16.87 -18.88
CA GLY A 592 8.89 -16.41 -18.37
C GLY A 592 7.94 -17.56 -18.04
N ALA A 593 7.96 -18.63 -18.83
CA ALA A 593 7.18 -19.83 -18.58
C ALA A 593 7.60 -20.52 -17.27
N PHE A 594 8.91 -20.71 -17.06
CA PHE A 594 9.44 -21.24 -15.80
C PHE A 594 9.11 -20.34 -14.60
N TRP A 595 9.26 -19.00 -14.75
CA TRP A 595 8.90 -18.09 -13.70
C TRP A 595 7.41 -18.23 -13.30
N ALA A 596 6.50 -18.30 -14.26
CA ALA A 596 5.08 -18.52 -13.98
C ALA A 596 4.80 -19.88 -13.33
N LEU A 597 5.43 -20.96 -13.83
CA LEU A 597 5.24 -22.33 -13.30
C LEU A 597 5.69 -22.46 -11.83
N LYS A 598 6.69 -21.70 -11.38
CA LYS A 598 7.15 -21.67 -9.98
C LYS A 598 6.02 -21.30 -8.99
N TYR A 599 4.97 -20.65 -9.45
CA TYR A 599 3.79 -20.26 -8.64
C TYR A 599 2.56 -21.16 -8.84
N MET A 600 2.60 -22.10 -9.78
CA MET A 600 1.45 -22.94 -10.14
C MET A 600 1.48 -24.29 -9.39
N HIS A 601 1.09 -24.28 -8.10
CA HIS A 601 1.01 -25.49 -7.27
C HIS A 601 -0.21 -26.34 -7.64
N ASN A 602 -0.11 -27.06 -8.75
CA ASN A 602 -1.16 -27.99 -9.20
C ASN A 602 -0.55 -29.24 -9.86
N GLU A 603 -1.35 -30.30 -10.00
CA GLU A 603 -0.91 -31.58 -10.54
C GLU A 603 -0.50 -31.53 -12.01
N GLU A 604 -1.18 -30.70 -12.82
CA GLU A 604 -0.88 -30.53 -14.25
C GLU A 604 0.54 -29.98 -14.43
N ALA A 605 0.96 -28.98 -13.64
CA ALA A 605 2.30 -28.42 -13.68
C ALA A 605 3.37 -29.46 -13.31
N VAL A 606 3.18 -30.20 -12.20
CA VAL A 606 4.16 -31.21 -11.76
C VAL A 606 4.29 -32.34 -12.79
N SER A 607 3.17 -32.85 -13.29
CA SER A 607 3.16 -33.93 -14.27
C SER A 607 3.77 -33.49 -15.62
N GLY A 608 3.46 -32.28 -16.05
CA GLY A 608 4.01 -31.69 -17.29
C GLY A 608 5.52 -31.44 -17.20
N LEU A 609 6.00 -30.93 -16.06
CA LEU A 609 7.45 -30.75 -15.80
C LEU A 609 8.18 -32.10 -15.78
N ALA A 610 7.62 -33.12 -15.15
CA ALA A 610 8.18 -34.49 -15.15
C ALA A 610 8.29 -35.05 -16.59
N ALA A 611 7.25 -34.90 -17.39
CA ALA A 611 7.26 -35.29 -18.79
C ALA A 611 8.26 -34.48 -19.62
N GLY A 612 8.41 -33.19 -19.34
CA GLY A 612 9.43 -32.31 -19.94
C GLY A 612 10.84 -32.78 -19.60
N LEU A 613 11.10 -33.16 -18.35
CA LEU A 613 12.40 -33.66 -17.89
C LEU A 613 12.83 -34.92 -18.65
N SER A 614 11.89 -35.82 -18.96
CA SER A 614 12.17 -37.05 -19.72
C SER A 614 12.41 -36.79 -21.22
N ARG A 615 11.92 -35.70 -21.79
CA ARG A 615 12.00 -35.43 -23.23
C ARG A 615 13.14 -34.50 -23.63
N THR A 616 13.49 -33.55 -22.74
CA THR A 616 14.43 -32.51 -23.08
C THR A 616 15.86 -33.04 -23.25
N GLN A 617 16.54 -32.61 -24.32
CA GLN A 617 17.97 -32.82 -24.53
C GLN A 617 18.82 -31.63 -24.06
N SER A 618 18.17 -30.48 -23.76
CA SER A 618 18.83 -29.26 -23.33
C SER A 618 19.19 -29.35 -21.82
N ALA A 619 20.48 -29.25 -21.52
CA ALA A 619 20.98 -29.20 -20.15
C ALA A 619 20.41 -27.97 -19.37
N ALA A 620 20.30 -26.82 -20.06
CA ALA A 620 19.72 -25.61 -19.46
C ALA A 620 18.24 -25.80 -19.13
N THR A 621 17.44 -26.34 -20.07
CA THR A 621 16.02 -26.62 -19.82
C THR A 621 15.84 -27.64 -18.70
N ARG A 622 16.71 -28.67 -18.66
CA ARG A 622 16.69 -29.69 -17.60
C ARG A 622 16.92 -29.08 -16.22
N ARG A 623 17.90 -28.18 -16.12
CA ARG A 623 18.18 -27.45 -14.87
C ARG A 623 16.98 -26.63 -14.40
N GLU A 624 16.39 -25.84 -15.31
CA GLU A 624 15.22 -25.02 -14.97
C GLU A 624 14.00 -25.87 -14.56
N ILE A 625 13.79 -27.03 -15.18
CA ILE A 625 12.73 -27.97 -14.76
C ILE A 625 12.99 -28.45 -13.33
N LEU A 626 14.23 -28.86 -13.02
CA LEU A 626 14.58 -29.34 -11.69
C LEU A 626 14.43 -28.23 -10.65
N THR A 627 14.94 -27.04 -10.92
CA THR A 627 14.78 -25.84 -10.04
C THR A 627 13.30 -25.54 -9.80
N THR A 628 12.48 -25.63 -10.85
CA THR A 628 11.03 -25.40 -10.72
C THR A 628 10.35 -26.49 -9.89
N LEU A 629 10.71 -27.77 -10.07
CA LEU A 629 10.20 -28.87 -9.25
C LEU A 629 10.63 -28.72 -7.78
N VAL A 630 11.88 -28.32 -7.50
CA VAL A 630 12.35 -28.03 -6.13
C VAL A 630 11.55 -26.87 -5.53
N ARG A 631 11.29 -25.80 -6.30
CA ARG A 631 10.44 -24.69 -5.87
C ARG A 631 9.02 -25.14 -5.51
N LEU A 632 8.43 -26.02 -6.31
CA LEU A 632 7.09 -26.55 -6.11
C LEU A 632 7.01 -27.66 -5.03
N TYR A 633 8.14 -28.14 -4.50
CA TYR A 633 8.13 -29.22 -3.49
C TYR A 633 7.41 -28.81 -2.20
N HIS A 634 7.53 -27.55 -1.81
CA HIS A 634 6.78 -26.98 -0.69
C HIS A 634 5.84 -25.85 -1.16
N ARG A 635 4.90 -25.51 -0.35
CA ARG A 635 4.09 -24.30 -0.45
C ARG A 635 4.15 -23.51 0.85
N GLU A 636 3.76 -22.25 0.82
CA GLU A 636 3.52 -21.46 2.03
C GLU A 636 2.42 -22.11 2.86
N GLY A 637 2.66 -22.29 4.16
CA GLY A 637 1.65 -22.77 5.10
C GLY A 637 0.58 -21.74 5.39
N ASP A 638 -0.62 -22.20 5.74
CA ASP A 638 -1.71 -21.32 6.14
C ASP A 638 -1.27 -20.43 7.31
N TYR A 639 -1.63 -19.15 7.24
CA TYR A 639 -1.27 -18.23 8.31
C TYR A 639 -2.24 -18.35 9.48
N LYS A 640 -1.79 -18.95 10.58
CA LYS A 640 -2.56 -19.09 11.82
C LYS A 640 -1.93 -18.33 12.99
N SER A 641 -0.62 -18.21 12.99
CA SER A 641 0.17 -17.51 14.03
C SER A 641 1.62 -17.40 13.60
N GLY A 642 2.39 -16.60 14.36
CA GLY A 642 3.83 -16.45 14.17
C GLY A 642 4.21 -15.31 13.22
N TRP A 643 5.27 -14.64 13.56
CA TRP A 643 5.89 -13.55 12.81
C TRP A 643 7.40 -13.77 12.78
N TRP A 644 8.01 -13.56 11.61
CA TRP A 644 9.45 -13.83 11.39
C TRP A 644 10.38 -12.81 12.08
N GLY A 645 9.85 -11.79 12.69
CA GLY A 645 10.62 -10.74 13.35
C GLY A 645 10.72 -9.47 12.51
N THR A 646 11.66 -8.59 12.86
CA THR A 646 11.78 -7.26 12.26
C THR A 646 12.53 -7.26 10.92
N ARG A 647 13.32 -8.32 10.62
CA ARG A 647 14.11 -8.42 9.40
C ARG A 647 13.47 -9.38 8.40
N PRO A 648 13.74 -9.24 7.09
CA PRO A 648 13.28 -10.20 6.10
C PRO A 648 13.76 -11.61 6.43
N ASP A 649 12.91 -12.60 6.17
CA ASP A 649 13.26 -14.01 6.30
C ASP A 649 14.24 -14.44 5.20
N ARG A 650 15.24 -15.23 5.55
CA ARG A 650 16.27 -15.76 4.65
C ARG A 650 16.18 -17.25 4.43
N SER A 651 15.22 -17.95 5.05
CA SER A 651 15.04 -19.40 4.88
C SER A 651 14.43 -19.76 3.52
N GLY A 652 13.99 -18.76 2.78
CA GLY A 652 13.33 -18.76 1.47
C GLY A 652 12.84 -20.00 0.93
N PRO A 653 12.05 -20.17 -0.13
CA PRO A 653 11.10 -19.22 -0.70
C PRO A 653 9.79 -19.08 0.08
N TYR A 654 9.63 -19.88 1.17
CA TYR A 654 8.43 -19.93 2.00
C TYR A 654 8.82 -19.84 3.48
N TYR A 655 8.22 -18.94 4.23
CA TYR A 655 8.51 -18.77 5.66
C TYR A 655 8.08 -20.00 6.49
N ASP A 656 6.84 -20.40 6.36
CA ASP A 656 6.27 -21.60 7.01
C ASP A 656 5.99 -22.66 5.94
N ARG A 657 7.09 -23.24 5.41
CA ARG A 657 7.00 -24.22 4.32
C ARG A 657 6.33 -25.50 4.75
N LYS A 658 5.34 -25.92 4.00
CA LYS A 658 4.58 -27.17 4.21
C LYS A 658 4.60 -28.02 2.93
N PRO A 659 4.67 -29.35 3.08
CA PRO A 659 4.36 -30.25 1.97
C PRO A 659 2.91 -30.11 1.55
N TRP A 660 2.62 -30.53 0.32
CA TRP A 660 1.27 -30.54 -0.25
C TRP A 660 1.04 -31.81 -1.07
N ALA A 661 -0.13 -31.96 -1.71
CA ALA A 661 -0.55 -33.20 -2.35
C ALA A 661 0.43 -33.79 -3.38
N GLN A 662 1.29 -32.98 -4.01
CA GLN A 662 2.26 -33.43 -5.02
C GLN A 662 3.71 -33.53 -4.48
N SER A 663 3.97 -33.21 -3.22
CA SER A 663 5.34 -33.22 -2.65
C SER A 663 6.01 -34.59 -2.77
N GLU A 664 5.32 -35.69 -2.42
CA GLU A 664 5.85 -37.06 -2.54
C GLU A 664 6.19 -37.43 -3.98
N LYS A 665 5.30 -37.02 -4.94
CA LYS A 665 5.54 -37.24 -6.37
C LYS A 665 6.78 -36.48 -6.87
N ILE A 666 6.94 -35.24 -6.44
CA ILE A 666 8.11 -34.42 -6.76
C ILE A 666 9.38 -35.07 -6.16
N ALA A 667 9.34 -35.50 -4.91
CA ALA A 667 10.46 -36.21 -4.29
C ALA A 667 10.87 -37.47 -5.06
N ALA A 668 9.91 -38.27 -5.52
CA ALA A 668 10.17 -39.47 -6.33
C ALA A 668 10.83 -39.12 -7.67
N ILE A 669 10.35 -38.07 -8.37
CA ILE A 669 10.94 -37.59 -9.62
C ILE A 669 12.39 -37.17 -9.42
N LEU A 670 12.67 -36.36 -8.37
CA LEU A 670 14.02 -35.87 -8.08
C LEU A 670 14.95 -37.02 -7.70
N LYS A 671 14.52 -37.98 -6.88
CA LYS A 671 15.30 -39.18 -6.53
C LYS A 671 15.64 -40.04 -7.75
N THR A 672 14.68 -40.28 -8.63
CA THR A 672 14.89 -41.04 -9.87
C THR A 672 15.93 -40.34 -10.77
N PHE A 673 15.82 -39.02 -10.89
CA PHE A 673 16.80 -38.26 -11.65
C PHE A 673 18.21 -38.35 -11.04
N LEU A 674 18.35 -38.14 -9.74
CA LEU A 674 19.65 -38.21 -9.05
C LEU A 674 20.28 -39.60 -9.11
N ALA A 675 19.50 -40.68 -9.06
CA ALA A 675 20.00 -42.04 -9.15
C ALA A 675 20.53 -42.40 -10.57
N GLY A 676 20.05 -41.71 -11.60
CA GLY A 676 20.47 -41.91 -12.98
C GLY A 676 21.48 -40.87 -13.49
N ALA A 677 21.87 -39.88 -12.68
CA ALA A 677 22.76 -38.79 -13.08
C ALA A 677 24.25 -39.20 -12.90
N ASP A 678 25.09 -38.89 -13.88
CA ASP A 678 26.55 -38.98 -13.75
C ASP A 678 27.15 -37.79 -12.99
N ALA A 679 28.45 -37.89 -12.62
CA ALA A 679 29.14 -36.87 -11.85
C ALA A 679 29.12 -35.47 -12.52
N ASN A 680 29.24 -35.38 -13.81
CA ASN A 680 29.25 -34.12 -14.57
C ASN A 680 27.85 -33.46 -14.56
N THR A 681 26.79 -34.26 -14.61
CA THR A 681 25.42 -33.79 -14.51
C THR A 681 25.11 -33.25 -13.10
N LEU A 682 25.71 -33.87 -12.06
CA LEU A 682 25.54 -33.48 -10.64
C LEU A 682 26.33 -32.20 -10.31
N GLU A 683 27.57 -32.03 -10.81
CA GLU A 683 28.36 -30.81 -10.59
C GLU A 683 27.65 -29.55 -11.14
N GLY A 684 27.00 -29.66 -12.30
CA GLY A 684 26.21 -28.56 -12.88
C GLY A 684 24.92 -28.21 -12.10
N THR A 685 24.43 -29.08 -11.23
CA THR A 685 23.18 -28.89 -10.45
C THR A 685 23.41 -28.61 -8.97
N ALA A 686 24.61 -28.85 -8.43
CA ALA A 686 24.92 -28.74 -7.01
C ALA A 686 25.31 -27.33 -6.53
N SER A 687 25.42 -26.36 -7.44
CA SER A 687 25.81 -24.98 -7.12
C SER A 687 24.64 -24.06 -6.75
N GLU A 688 23.44 -24.56 -6.69
CA GLU A 688 22.22 -23.90 -6.23
C GLU A 688 21.59 -24.70 -5.03
#